data_e927c8f06a4afab4bb95f3ed32f554f3
#
_entry.id   e927c8f06a4afab4bb95f3ed32f554f3
#
_cell.length_a   1.000
_cell.length_b   1.000
_cell.length_c   1.000
_cell.angle_alpha   90.00
_cell.angle_beta   90.00
_cell.angle_gamma   90.00
#
_symmetry.space_group_name_H-M   'P 1'
#
loop_
_entity.id
_entity.type
_entity.pdbx_description
1 polymer ?
#
loop_
_entity_poly.entity_id
_entity_poly.type
_entity_poly.pdbx_seq_one_letter_code
_entity_poly.pdbx_strand_id
1 'polypeptide(L)'
;MMKPTVLSLSLGAIFAAGGGLAGAAFAQDGQPMQRVEITGSSIKRMQSETATPLSVIKADEFIKQGLTTAQEALSRIPSNQTTMGSGNVVGGNSSGLPTGGQASADLRGLGGDKTLVLLNGRRLANHPYDSSSVDLNMIPLSALDRVEVLRDGASAIYGTDAIGGVINFITKRSVTTTTITGELVRPRKVGGDEERVNLSSGFGNLDKDGFNVFGVVDWHKQESINSQQREFSKTGIVPSRGLNLTSGTTFPGNYYDAGADKSGNPGWASGCNAPFSVPNADGICRQDYTRQIDSMPDQEQLAVFARGSMKLGADHLASLEFLHSQNDVTSRTAPPPQTGLIMPNTSKYYPKSGVSGQPLSINWRPLESGQRTIDSKGKADRVVFGMEGLLAGWDYKGGLSHSISKSSEDFMGGYVADAAFAAGVANGILNPFALQDAAGKTYLESTALRGRVQSAEVKNTAFDFKASRDLMAMGGGQMAVAVGTEIRRETADFNVNRAIASQASSSGLSGSLSKSGSRNIQALFTELNLPFTKELEMQLAARYDRYSDVGNTTNPKIGLRYQPMPQLLVRGSASTGFRAPTLFEKNGPPSRNDTNDSYSDPILCPGGKAQPGSNPLRDCNLQQFKLQGGNVNLKPEKSKSFSFGAVVEPIPSVTFAADYWNIQLKDKIAALPEQTIYGNYAKYKALFLRNPDGSPNAIEDFLNNLGEVKTDGVDVSLTLRLPRTSAGNFTVTMDGTYVHKYDYQNERSGEFIHNVGRYADMAPVFRWQHTAALNWSNGPWGVNLSQSFKSAYQDQDQVDPEFKHKVEAYSLLNLSGSYSGIKGLTLTAGLKNLLDEQPPFSNQGTLFQKGYDPRFSDPIGRAVYLRASYAF
;
A
#
# COMPACT_ATOMS: atom_id res chain seq x y z
N MET A 1 -3.29 -15.47 -36.92
CA MET A 1 -1.93 -14.90 -37.07
C MET A 1 -1.58 -14.21 -35.75
N MET A 2 -0.78 -14.86 -34.93
CA MET A 2 -0.33 -14.30 -33.64
C MET A 2 0.64 -13.14 -33.93
N LYS A 3 0.30 -11.94 -33.48
CA LYS A 3 1.27 -10.84 -33.43
C LYS A 3 2.37 -11.20 -32.42
N PRO A 4 3.68 -11.03 -32.73
CA PRO A 4 4.75 -11.26 -31.78
C PRO A 4 4.57 -10.29 -30.62
N THR A 5 4.58 -10.82 -29.39
CA THR A 5 4.50 -10.00 -28.18
C THR A 5 5.74 -9.15 -28.05
N VAL A 6 5.62 -7.94 -27.52
CA VAL A 6 6.68 -6.94 -27.28
C VAL A 6 7.89 -7.56 -26.53
N LEU A 7 7.66 -8.66 -25.78
CA LEU A 7 8.69 -9.43 -25.08
C LEU A 7 9.72 -10.07 -26.03
N SER A 8 9.33 -10.51 -27.23
CA SER A 8 10.23 -11.14 -28.21
C SER A 8 11.09 -10.13 -28.94
N LEU A 9 10.64 -8.88 -29.06
CA LEU A 9 11.39 -7.80 -29.68
C LEU A 9 12.44 -7.17 -28.74
N SER A 10 12.13 -7.06 -27.43
CA SER A 10 13.08 -6.54 -26.45
C SER A 10 14.23 -7.51 -26.14
N LEU A 11 13.99 -8.81 -26.11
CA LEU A 11 15.04 -9.84 -25.94
C LEU A 11 15.90 -10.01 -27.19
N GLY A 12 15.33 -9.94 -28.39
CA GLY A 12 16.05 -10.06 -29.65
C GLY A 12 17.05 -8.93 -29.91
N ALA A 13 16.75 -7.70 -29.48
CA ALA A 13 17.64 -6.55 -29.63
C ALA A 13 18.85 -6.60 -28.65
N ILE A 14 18.69 -7.27 -27.50
CA ILE A 14 19.76 -7.39 -26.48
C ILE A 14 20.82 -8.43 -26.90
N PHE A 15 20.41 -9.51 -27.60
CA PHE A 15 21.34 -10.59 -28.00
C PHE A 15 22.10 -10.33 -29.31
N ALA A 16 21.62 -9.42 -30.16
CA ALA A 16 22.27 -9.12 -31.44
C ALA A 16 23.50 -8.18 -31.30
N ALA A 17 23.71 -7.51 -30.15
CA ALA A 17 24.81 -6.57 -29.90
C ALA A 17 26.03 -7.20 -29.20
N GLY A 18 26.02 -8.48 -28.85
CA GLY A 18 27.01 -9.13 -27.97
C GLY A 18 28.15 -9.87 -28.62
N GLY A 19 28.37 -9.75 -29.92
CA GLY A 19 29.42 -10.48 -30.67
C GLY A 19 30.66 -9.65 -30.96
N GLY A 20 31.69 -9.76 -30.11
CA GLY A 20 33.07 -9.36 -30.40
C GLY A 20 33.57 -8.15 -29.63
N LEU A 21 34.39 -8.41 -28.61
CA LEU A 21 35.60 -7.64 -28.20
C LEU A 21 36.16 -8.25 -26.90
N ALA A 22 37.23 -9.08 -27.08
CA ALA A 22 38.11 -9.45 -25.97
C ALA A 22 39.31 -8.50 -25.95
N GLY A 23 39.60 -7.90 -24.80
CA GLY A 23 40.82 -7.10 -24.64
C GLY A 23 40.90 -6.30 -23.33
N ALA A 24 41.88 -6.75 -22.50
CA ALA A 24 42.62 -6.00 -21.47
C ALA A 24 41.91 -5.56 -20.18
N ALA A 25 42.20 -6.27 -19.10
CA ALA A 25 41.94 -5.88 -17.71
C ALA A 25 42.98 -4.85 -17.22
N PHE A 26 42.49 -3.75 -16.61
CA PHE A 26 43.29 -2.86 -15.77
C PHE A 26 42.95 -3.07 -14.32
N ALA A 27 43.99 -3.27 -13.49
CA ALA A 27 43.83 -3.41 -12.05
C ALA A 27 43.40 -2.06 -11.41
N GLN A 28 42.45 -2.11 -10.52
CA GLN A 28 41.98 -0.98 -9.73
C GLN A 28 42.69 -1.00 -8.37
N ASP A 29 43.34 0.10 -7.99
CA ASP A 29 44.03 0.28 -6.73
C ASP A 29 43.10 0.04 -5.53
N GLY A 30 43.52 -0.87 -4.63
CA GLY A 30 42.76 -1.29 -3.46
C GLY A 30 42.74 -0.21 -2.35
N GLN A 31 41.65 0.46 -2.22
CA GLN A 31 41.30 1.07 -0.91
C GLN A 31 40.93 -0.06 0.10
N PRO A 32 41.33 0.05 1.38
CA PRO A 32 40.96 -0.95 2.37
C PRO A 32 39.43 -1.04 2.45
N MET A 33 38.87 -2.23 2.14
CA MET A 33 37.43 -2.49 2.22
C MET A 33 36.95 -2.27 3.66
N GLN A 34 36.14 -1.23 3.87
CA GLN A 34 35.52 -0.98 5.18
C GLN A 34 34.49 -2.07 5.48
N ARG A 35 34.56 -2.63 6.70
CA ARG A 35 33.50 -3.51 7.22
C ARG A 35 32.19 -2.75 7.33
N VAL A 36 31.15 -3.19 6.64
CA VAL A 36 29.84 -2.54 6.57
C VAL A 36 28.79 -3.45 7.21
N GLU A 37 27.90 -2.85 7.98
CA GLU A 37 26.67 -3.52 8.44
C GLU A 37 25.64 -3.49 7.29
N ILE A 38 25.08 -4.65 6.97
CA ILE A 38 24.07 -4.84 5.93
C ILE A 38 22.80 -5.41 6.51
N THR A 39 21.65 -5.10 5.91
CA THR A 39 20.35 -5.63 6.36
C THR A 39 20.34 -7.16 6.33
N GLY A 40 19.87 -7.80 7.41
CA GLY A 40 19.83 -9.25 7.58
C GLY A 40 20.96 -9.86 8.39
N SER A 41 21.92 -9.04 8.86
CA SER A 41 22.95 -9.49 9.82
C SER A 41 23.33 -8.38 10.79
N SER A 42 23.67 -8.75 12.02
CA SER A 42 24.21 -7.85 13.03
C SER A 42 25.75 -7.87 13.11
N ILE A 43 26.38 -8.74 12.31
CA ILE A 43 27.84 -8.86 12.20
C ILE A 43 28.32 -8.00 11.02
N LYS A 44 29.29 -7.09 11.26
CA LYS A 44 29.89 -6.27 10.20
C LYS A 44 30.75 -7.15 9.28
N ARG A 45 30.59 -7.00 7.96
CA ARG A 45 31.28 -7.80 6.94
C ARG A 45 32.06 -6.96 5.95
N MET A 46 33.08 -7.53 5.33
CA MET A 46 33.81 -6.93 4.22
C MET A 46 33.17 -7.24 2.86
N GLN A 47 32.34 -8.26 2.76
CA GLN A 47 31.65 -8.68 1.53
C GLN A 47 30.19 -8.31 1.57
N SER A 48 29.67 -7.80 0.46
CA SER A 48 28.24 -7.45 0.28
C SER A 48 27.35 -8.67 0.05
N GLU A 49 27.88 -9.77 -0.45
CA GLU A 49 27.17 -11.02 -0.75
C GLU A 49 26.99 -11.86 0.51
N THR A 50 25.75 -12.09 0.90
CA THR A 50 25.37 -12.82 2.11
C THR A 50 24.74 -14.18 1.79
N ALA A 51 24.52 -14.98 2.84
CA ALA A 51 23.74 -16.23 2.77
C ALA A 51 22.28 -16.01 2.41
N THR A 52 21.80 -14.76 2.40
CA THR A 52 20.42 -14.37 2.10
C THR A 52 20.34 -13.38 0.95
N PRO A 53 19.28 -13.42 0.10
CA PRO A 53 19.12 -12.53 -1.04
C PRO A 53 18.86 -11.09 -0.58
N LEU A 54 19.85 -10.22 -0.75
CA LEU A 54 19.76 -8.77 -0.45
C LEU A 54 19.95 -7.97 -1.75
N SER A 55 19.02 -7.08 -2.04
CA SER A 55 19.16 -6.09 -3.09
C SER A 55 19.46 -4.72 -2.48
N VAL A 56 20.47 -4.04 -3.02
CA VAL A 56 20.86 -2.69 -2.61
C VAL A 56 20.68 -1.75 -3.80
N ILE A 57 19.76 -0.80 -3.68
CA ILE A 57 19.40 0.13 -4.74
C ILE A 57 19.72 1.54 -4.26
N LYS A 58 20.60 2.25 -4.96
CA LYS A 58 20.96 3.63 -4.61
C LYS A 58 19.79 4.57 -4.89
N ALA A 59 19.58 5.56 -4.03
CA ALA A 59 18.53 6.55 -4.19
C ALA A 59 18.63 7.30 -5.54
N ASP A 60 19.85 7.56 -6.02
CA ASP A 60 20.08 8.20 -7.31
C ASP A 60 19.56 7.39 -8.51
N GLU A 61 19.48 6.06 -8.40
CA GLU A 61 18.94 5.22 -9.48
C GLU A 61 17.44 5.41 -9.64
N PHE A 62 16.72 5.59 -8.55
CA PHE A 62 15.30 5.94 -8.60
C PHE A 62 15.09 7.33 -9.19
N ILE A 63 15.90 8.29 -8.76
CA ILE A 63 15.86 9.67 -9.25
C ILE A 63 16.10 9.75 -10.77
N LYS A 64 17.05 8.98 -11.31
CA LYS A 64 17.32 8.89 -12.76
C LYS A 64 16.12 8.35 -13.55
N GLN A 65 15.30 7.51 -12.93
CA GLN A 65 14.07 6.98 -13.52
C GLN A 65 12.87 7.94 -13.41
N GLY A 66 13.07 9.14 -12.86
CA GLY A 66 11.99 10.11 -12.60
C GLY A 66 11.09 9.73 -11.42
N LEU A 67 11.57 8.88 -10.52
CA LEU A 67 10.83 8.49 -9.33
C LEU A 67 11.20 9.46 -8.20
N THR A 68 10.20 9.97 -7.52
CA THR A 68 10.35 11.10 -6.60
C THR A 68 9.98 10.76 -5.16
N THR A 69 9.17 9.74 -4.97
CA THR A 69 8.71 9.29 -3.65
C THR A 69 9.22 7.88 -3.31
N ALA A 70 9.27 7.57 -2.01
CA ALA A 70 9.60 6.22 -1.55
C ALA A 70 8.60 5.17 -2.06
N GLN A 71 7.33 5.54 -2.19
CA GLN A 71 6.28 4.70 -2.76
C GLN A 71 6.56 4.36 -4.23
N GLU A 72 6.85 5.37 -5.08
CA GLU A 72 7.19 5.14 -6.49
C GLU A 72 8.43 4.24 -6.60
N ALA A 73 9.46 4.47 -5.76
CA ALA A 73 10.66 3.64 -5.72
C ALA A 73 10.32 2.17 -5.42
N LEU A 74 9.47 1.90 -4.43
CA LEU A 74 9.06 0.53 -4.09
C LEU A 74 8.15 -0.11 -5.14
N SER A 75 7.38 0.67 -5.90
CA SER A 75 6.57 0.15 -7.01
C SER A 75 7.41 -0.46 -8.13
N ARG A 76 8.73 -0.16 -8.18
CA ARG A 76 9.70 -0.71 -9.13
C ARG A 76 10.41 -1.95 -8.63
N ILE A 77 10.09 -2.45 -7.44
CA ILE A 77 10.64 -3.69 -6.91
C ILE A 77 9.68 -4.84 -7.26
N PRO A 78 10.08 -5.80 -8.11
CA PRO A 78 9.16 -6.82 -8.61
C PRO A 78 8.62 -7.78 -7.54
N SER A 79 9.34 -7.97 -6.44
CA SER A 79 8.84 -8.75 -5.30
C SER A 79 7.76 -8.01 -4.49
N ASN A 80 7.56 -6.70 -4.72
CA ASN A 80 6.49 -5.91 -4.14
C ASN A 80 5.24 -6.04 -5.01
N GLN A 81 4.26 -6.83 -4.58
CA GLN A 81 3.10 -7.23 -5.39
C GLN A 81 2.01 -6.15 -5.43
N THR A 82 1.68 -5.60 -4.28
CA THR A 82 0.69 -4.54 -4.14
C THR A 82 1.31 -3.36 -3.42
N THR A 83 1.17 -2.18 -3.98
CA THR A 83 1.48 -0.94 -3.28
C THR A 83 0.16 -0.19 -3.07
N MET A 84 -0.23 -0.05 -1.81
CA MET A 84 -1.21 0.99 -1.49
C MET A 84 -0.51 2.33 -1.70
N GLY A 85 -1.04 3.14 -2.57
CA GLY A 85 -0.54 4.47 -2.87
C GLY A 85 -1.59 5.53 -2.63
N SER A 86 -1.18 6.79 -2.60
CA SER A 86 -2.09 7.93 -2.47
C SER A 86 -3.19 7.94 -3.54
N GLY A 87 -2.90 7.46 -4.75
CA GLY A 87 -3.86 7.30 -5.84
C GLY A 87 -4.92 6.22 -5.64
N ASN A 88 -4.80 5.39 -4.60
CA ASN A 88 -5.76 4.34 -4.27
C ASN A 88 -6.83 4.80 -3.29
N VAL A 89 -6.73 6.03 -2.80
CA VAL A 89 -7.72 6.57 -1.88
C VAL A 89 -9.02 6.79 -2.62
N VAL A 90 -9.92 5.91 -2.35
CA VAL A 90 -11.32 6.15 -2.60
C VAL A 90 -11.93 6.39 -1.24
N GLY A 91 -12.40 7.57 -1.02
CA GLY A 91 -13.29 7.81 0.08
C GLY A 91 -14.46 6.88 -0.15
N GLY A 92 -14.60 5.82 0.59
CA GLY A 92 -15.68 5.00 0.28
C GLY A 92 -16.12 4.05 1.32
N ASN A 93 -17.24 3.62 1.22
CA ASN A 93 -18.09 2.86 2.07
C ASN A 93 -17.72 1.39 2.17
N SER A 94 -16.80 0.88 1.36
CA SER A 94 -16.70 -0.57 1.19
C SER A 94 -15.65 -1.26 2.05
N SER A 95 -14.64 -0.55 2.54
CA SER A 95 -13.56 -1.23 3.27
C SER A 95 -13.52 -0.93 4.78
N GLY A 96 -14.25 0.10 5.25
CA GLY A 96 -14.19 0.51 6.65
C GLY A 96 -12.79 0.97 7.12
N LEU A 97 -11.85 1.09 6.22
CA LEU A 97 -10.49 1.51 6.48
C LEU A 97 -10.27 2.88 5.85
N PRO A 98 -10.18 3.94 6.66
CA PRO A 98 -9.72 5.23 6.17
C PRO A 98 -8.26 5.08 5.77
N THR A 99 -7.99 5.11 4.48
CA THR A 99 -6.62 4.97 3.99
C THR A 99 -5.83 6.25 4.07
N GLY A 100 -6.49 7.40 4.20
CA GLY A 100 -5.87 8.72 4.41
C GLY A 100 -4.70 9.06 3.47
N GLY A 101 -4.65 8.44 2.27
CA GLY A 101 -3.52 8.56 1.37
C GLY A 101 -2.28 7.77 1.81
N GLN A 102 -2.42 6.80 2.70
CA GLN A 102 -1.33 5.93 3.11
C GLN A 102 -0.68 5.23 1.92
N ALA A 103 0.65 5.14 1.94
CA ALA A 103 1.44 4.31 1.05
C ALA A 103 2.12 3.17 1.83
N SER A 104 2.01 1.94 1.37
CA SER A 104 2.60 0.78 2.03
C SER A 104 3.37 -0.11 1.06
N ALA A 105 4.23 -0.98 1.60
CA ALA A 105 4.93 -2.01 0.86
C ALA A 105 4.32 -3.38 1.16
N ASP A 106 4.33 -4.28 0.16
CA ASP A 106 3.81 -5.65 0.29
C ASP A 106 4.71 -6.62 -0.46
N LEU A 107 5.76 -7.08 0.20
CA LEU A 107 6.65 -8.07 -0.38
C LEU A 107 5.93 -9.42 -0.51
N ARG A 108 5.95 -9.98 -1.73
CA ARG A 108 5.41 -11.31 -2.08
C ARG A 108 3.89 -11.44 -1.98
N GLY A 109 3.14 -10.31 -1.88
CA GLY A 109 1.69 -10.31 -1.80
C GLY A 109 1.12 -10.85 -0.47
N LEU A 110 1.93 -10.90 0.58
CA LEU A 110 1.50 -11.41 1.89
C LEU A 110 0.73 -10.39 2.72
N GLY A 111 0.80 -9.11 2.33
CA GLY A 111 0.24 -7.96 3.04
C GLY A 111 1.31 -7.04 3.60
N GLY A 112 1.01 -5.74 3.71
CA GLY A 112 1.94 -4.75 4.24
C GLY A 112 2.33 -4.99 5.71
N ASP A 113 1.47 -5.64 6.45
CA ASP A 113 1.67 -6.09 7.83
C ASP A 113 2.71 -7.21 7.99
N LYS A 114 3.16 -7.83 6.89
CA LYS A 114 4.16 -8.90 6.86
C LYS A 114 5.45 -8.48 6.16
N THR A 115 5.56 -7.18 5.84
CA THR A 115 6.73 -6.54 5.28
C THR A 115 7.28 -5.52 6.28
N LEU A 116 8.43 -5.82 6.87
CA LEU A 116 9.02 -4.91 7.84
C LEU A 116 9.71 -3.74 7.15
N VAL A 117 9.29 -2.52 7.47
CA VAL A 117 9.92 -1.27 7.02
C VAL A 117 10.75 -0.65 8.14
N LEU A 118 12.01 -0.33 7.82
CA LEU A 118 12.97 0.27 8.74
C LEU A 118 13.55 1.56 8.17
N LEU A 119 13.95 2.48 9.04
CA LEU A 119 14.76 3.64 8.72
C LEU A 119 16.06 3.59 9.55
N ASN A 120 17.22 3.48 8.87
CA ASN A 120 18.52 3.29 9.49
C ASN A 120 18.59 2.06 10.44
N GLY A 121 17.89 0.97 10.05
CA GLY A 121 17.83 -0.28 10.81
C GLY A 121 16.90 -0.27 12.02
N ARG A 122 16.13 0.79 12.25
CA ARG A 122 15.18 0.93 13.37
C ARG A 122 13.75 1.08 12.89
N ARG A 123 12.81 0.57 13.67
CA ARG A 123 11.37 0.66 13.39
C ARG A 123 10.87 2.10 13.47
N LEU A 124 9.83 2.40 12.69
CA LEU A 124 8.98 3.59 12.79
C LEU A 124 7.65 3.21 13.46
N ALA A 125 6.87 4.20 13.86
CA ALA A 125 5.48 3.97 14.24
C ALA A 125 4.66 3.64 12.97
N ASN A 126 3.79 2.64 13.07
CA ASN A 126 2.90 2.25 11.98
C ASN A 126 1.81 3.31 11.75
N HIS A 127 1.16 3.24 10.59
CA HIS A 127 -0.01 4.07 10.31
C HIS A 127 -1.11 3.83 11.35
N PRO A 128 -1.74 4.89 11.90
CA PRO A 128 -2.57 4.70 13.09
C PRO A 128 -3.90 3.99 12.84
N TYR A 129 -4.53 4.17 11.68
CA TYR A 129 -5.86 3.60 11.45
C TYR A 129 -5.87 2.11 11.12
N ASP A 130 -4.88 1.61 10.39
CA ASP A 130 -4.78 0.18 10.14
C ASP A 130 -3.70 -0.49 10.99
N SER A 131 -2.74 0.30 11.47
CA SER A 131 -1.56 -0.13 12.24
C SER A 131 -0.79 -1.29 11.61
N SER A 132 -1.11 -1.63 10.37
CA SER A 132 -0.55 -2.81 9.69
C SER A 132 0.84 -2.55 9.14
N SER A 133 1.10 -1.32 8.69
CA SER A 133 2.34 -0.96 8.00
C SER A 133 2.76 0.47 8.28
N VAL A 134 4.03 0.76 8.02
CA VAL A 134 4.56 2.13 8.03
C VAL A 134 4.04 2.86 6.80
N ASP A 135 3.65 4.13 6.97
CA ASP A 135 3.34 4.99 5.83
C ASP A 135 4.64 5.46 5.15
N LEU A 136 4.84 5.04 3.91
CA LEU A 136 6.03 5.38 3.12
C LEU A 136 6.14 6.87 2.77
N ASN A 137 5.02 7.59 2.81
CA ASN A 137 5.00 9.04 2.60
C ASN A 137 5.79 9.81 3.67
N MET A 138 6.04 9.16 4.83
CA MET A 138 6.87 9.74 5.87
C MET A 138 8.36 9.84 5.50
N ILE A 139 8.84 9.11 4.48
CA ILE A 139 10.26 8.92 4.21
C ILE A 139 10.66 9.77 3.00
N PRO A 140 11.37 10.91 3.19
CA PRO A 140 11.81 11.73 2.07
C PRO A 140 12.94 11.03 1.29
N LEU A 141 12.67 10.71 0.02
CA LEU A 141 13.65 10.05 -0.87
C LEU A 141 14.97 10.85 -0.99
N SER A 142 14.88 12.17 -0.90
CA SER A 142 16.04 13.08 -0.97
C SER A 142 17.02 12.94 0.19
N ALA A 143 16.58 12.47 1.35
CA ALA A 143 17.44 12.19 2.50
C ALA A 143 18.17 10.84 2.38
N LEU A 144 17.75 9.97 1.46
CA LEU A 144 18.27 8.61 1.37
C LEU A 144 19.60 8.53 0.60
N ASP A 145 20.45 7.61 1.02
CA ASP A 145 21.59 7.10 0.29
C ASP A 145 21.20 5.90 -0.57
N ARG A 146 20.48 4.96 0.03
CA ARG A 146 20.03 3.72 -0.62
C ARG A 146 18.84 3.08 0.07
N VAL A 147 18.23 2.15 -0.63
CA VAL A 147 17.21 1.22 -0.10
C VAL A 147 17.76 -0.19 -0.13
N GLU A 148 17.71 -0.89 0.99
CA GLU A 148 18.13 -2.29 1.11
C GLU A 148 16.87 -3.16 1.23
N VAL A 149 16.71 -4.14 0.33
CA VAL A 149 15.56 -5.05 0.28
C VAL A 149 16.03 -6.46 0.53
N LEU A 150 15.76 -6.96 1.71
CA LEU A 150 16.04 -8.34 2.10
C LEU A 150 14.81 -9.21 1.77
N ARG A 151 14.96 -10.09 0.77
CA ARG A 151 13.88 -10.95 0.27
C ARG A 151 13.89 -12.33 0.94
N ASP A 152 14.00 -12.36 2.26
CA ASP A 152 14.04 -13.59 3.06
C ASP A 152 13.38 -13.35 4.43
N GLY A 153 12.92 -14.42 5.08
CA GLY A 153 12.42 -14.36 6.44
C GLY A 153 13.51 -13.88 7.42
N ALA A 154 13.21 -12.84 8.19
CA ALA A 154 14.19 -12.16 9.02
C ALA A 154 13.73 -11.96 10.47
N SER A 155 12.71 -12.69 10.90
CA SER A 155 12.21 -12.59 12.30
C SER A 155 13.24 -13.00 13.34
N ALA A 156 14.24 -13.84 13.00
CA ALA A 156 15.35 -14.19 13.87
C ALA A 156 16.30 -13.01 14.19
N ILE A 157 16.24 -11.93 13.41
CA ILE A 157 17.05 -10.71 13.63
C ILE A 157 16.15 -9.55 14.09
N TYR A 158 15.03 -9.32 13.40
CA TYR A 158 14.19 -8.12 13.56
C TYR A 158 12.88 -8.35 14.33
N GLY A 159 12.51 -9.61 14.65
CA GLY A 159 11.25 -9.96 15.34
C GLY A 159 10.03 -9.95 14.43
N THR A 160 8.92 -9.45 14.94
CA THR A 160 7.62 -9.42 14.25
C THR A 160 7.67 -8.75 12.86
N ASP A 161 6.74 -9.09 11.99
CA ASP A 161 6.45 -8.45 10.69
C ASP A 161 7.46 -8.76 9.57
N ALA A 162 8.63 -9.35 9.87
CA ALA A 162 9.67 -9.69 8.90
C ALA A 162 9.45 -11.09 8.27
N ILE A 163 8.24 -11.36 7.75
CA ILE A 163 7.86 -12.64 7.14
C ILE A 163 8.12 -12.63 5.63
N GLY A 164 7.55 -11.64 4.91
CA GLY A 164 7.73 -11.47 3.46
C GLY A 164 9.11 -10.92 3.11
N GLY A 165 9.73 -10.21 4.06
CA GLY A 165 11.04 -9.58 3.91
C GLY A 165 11.17 -8.31 4.73
N VAL A 166 12.29 -7.60 4.51
CA VAL A 166 12.60 -6.33 5.18
C VAL A 166 13.00 -5.30 4.14
N ILE A 167 12.46 -4.10 4.25
CA ILE A 167 12.87 -2.93 3.48
C ILE A 167 13.48 -1.93 4.44
N ASN A 168 14.77 -1.64 4.27
CA ASN A 168 15.50 -0.73 5.13
C ASN A 168 15.96 0.48 4.33
N PHE A 169 15.40 1.62 4.63
CA PHE A 169 15.79 2.91 4.07
C PHE A 169 17.00 3.43 4.83
N ILE A 170 18.09 3.63 4.12
CA ILE A 170 19.35 4.14 4.70
C ILE A 170 19.54 5.57 4.27
N THR A 171 19.64 6.49 5.24
CA THR A 171 19.90 7.91 4.97
C THR A 171 21.37 8.17 4.70
N LYS A 172 21.67 9.29 4.06
CA LYS A 172 23.03 9.81 3.92
C LYS A 172 23.69 9.92 5.30
N ARG A 173 24.97 9.57 5.38
CA ARG A 173 25.73 9.66 6.64
C ARG A 173 26.36 11.03 6.85
N SER A 174 26.76 11.68 5.76
CA SER A 174 27.40 12.99 5.78
C SER A 174 27.03 13.76 4.51
N VAL A 175 26.66 15.00 4.68
CA VAL A 175 26.41 15.96 3.59
C VAL A 175 27.21 17.22 3.91
N THR A 176 28.02 17.72 2.94
CA THR A 176 28.89 18.88 3.11
C THR A 176 28.58 20.01 2.15
N THR A 177 27.53 19.84 1.33
CA THR A 177 27.11 20.81 0.31
C THR A 177 25.67 21.22 0.54
N THR A 178 25.31 22.40 0.05
CA THR A 178 23.90 22.83 -0.04
C THR A 178 23.40 22.56 -1.45
N THR A 179 22.27 21.90 -1.57
CA THR A 179 21.64 21.56 -2.86
C THR A 179 20.17 21.96 -2.83
N ILE A 180 19.72 22.72 -3.81
CA ILE A 180 18.30 22.99 -4.07
C ILE A 180 17.84 22.21 -5.32
N THR A 181 16.69 21.62 -5.26
CA THR A 181 16.12 20.88 -6.38
C THR A 181 14.67 21.30 -6.57
N GLY A 182 14.29 21.64 -7.80
CA GLY A 182 12.90 21.85 -8.22
C GLY A 182 12.53 20.78 -9.26
N GLU A 183 11.29 20.31 -9.20
CA GLU A 183 10.75 19.32 -10.14
C GLU A 183 9.30 19.63 -10.48
N LEU A 184 8.94 19.42 -11.75
CA LEU A 184 7.61 19.58 -12.29
C LEU A 184 7.25 18.35 -13.11
N VAL A 185 6.07 17.78 -12.86
CA VAL A 185 5.47 16.74 -13.71
C VAL A 185 4.19 17.30 -14.31
N ARG A 186 4.05 17.19 -15.62
CA ARG A 186 2.89 17.69 -16.36
C ARG A 186 2.32 16.58 -17.24
N PRO A 187 1.19 15.97 -16.84
CA PRO A 187 0.49 14.99 -17.64
C PRO A 187 -0.01 15.60 -18.96
N ARG A 188 -0.11 14.78 -19.98
CA ARG A 188 -0.71 15.19 -21.27
C ARG A 188 -2.19 15.56 -21.14
N LYS A 189 -2.90 14.88 -20.23
CA LYS A 189 -4.33 15.12 -19.93
C LYS A 189 -4.44 15.94 -18.65
N VAL A 190 -5.49 16.71 -18.52
CA VAL A 190 -5.76 17.57 -17.35
C VAL A 190 -5.82 16.75 -16.06
N GLY A 191 -5.28 17.31 -14.98
CA GLY A 191 -5.20 16.71 -13.65
C GLY A 191 -4.04 15.74 -13.45
N GLY A 192 -3.56 15.66 -12.23
CA GLY A 192 -2.38 14.88 -11.84
C GLY A 192 -1.06 15.63 -12.03
N ASP A 193 -1.10 16.96 -12.11
CA ASP A 193 0.12 17.78 -12.10
C ASP A 193 0.87 17.61 -10.77
N GLU A 194 2.21 17.51 -10.84
CA GLU A 194 3.04 17.40 -9.64
C GLU A 194 4.08 18.52 -9.61
N GLU A 195 4.31 19.03 -8.40
CA GLU A 195 5.33 20.05 -8.11
C GLU A 195 6.12 19.61 -6.88
N ARG A 196 7.44 19.77 -6.94
CA ARG A 196 8.31 19.42 -5.83
C ARG A 196 9.44 20.42 -5.68
N VAL A 197 9.75 20.77 -4.44
CA VAL A 197 10.92 21.55 -4.05
C VAL A 197 11.63 20.84 -2.91
N ASN A 198 12.93 20.66 -3.07
CA ASN A 198 13.78 20.04 -2.05
C ASN A 198 14.97 20.93 -1.77
N LEU A 199 15.28 21.12 -0.49
CA LEU A 199 16.49 21.76 0.00
C LEU A 199 17.25 20.78 0.90
N SER A 200 18.47 20.49 0.56
CA SER A 200 19.40 19.69 1.36
C SER A 200 20.64 20.54 1.68
N SER A 201 21.02 20.63 2.92
CA SER A 201 22.20 21.41 3.34
C SER A 201 22.95 20.69 4.46
N GLY A 202 24.27 20.68 4.39
CA GLY A 202 25.11 20.06 5.41
C GLY A 202 26.42 20.79 5.65
N PHE A 203 26.92 20.64 6.86
CA PHE A 203 28.04 21.35 7.40
C PHE A 203 28.92 20.43 8.26
N GLY A 204 30.24 20.63 8.20
CA GLY A 204 31.25 19.80 8.86
C GLY A 204 31.54 18.51 8.05
N ASN A 205 32.77 18.02 8.17
CA ASN A 205 33.19 16.77 7.55
C ASN A 205 33.55 15.76 8.65
N LEU A 206 32.85 14.64 8.69
CA LEU A 206 33.00 13.65 9.77
C LEU A 206 34.44 13.12 9.92
N ASP A 207 35.17 13.00 8.81
CA ASP A 207 36.55 12.48 8.83
C ASP A 207 37.60 13.55 9.17
N LYS A 208 37.40 14.81 8.73
CA LYS A 208 38.34 15.92 8.95
C LYS A 208 38.04 16.67 10.23
N ASP A 209 36.75 16.98 10.46
CA ASP A 209 36.32 17.88 11.55
C ASP A 209 35.77 17.09 12.76
N GLY A 210 35.59 15.80 12.61
CA GLY A 210 35.04 14.91 13.63
C GLY A 210 33.52 15.03 13.82
N PHE A 211 32.82 15.86 13.04
CA PHE A 211 31.38 16.00 13.08
C PHE A 211 30.77 16.30 11.71
N ASN A 212 29.48 16.05 11.59
CA ASN A 212 28.67 16.50 10.46
C ASN A 212 27.25 16.76 10.96
N VAL A 213 26.65 17.85 10.50
CA VAL A 213 25.23 18.14 10.70
C VAL A 213 24.62 18.43 9.33
N PHE A 214 23.51 17.77 9.00
CA PHE A 214 22.78 18.07 7.78
C PHE A 214 21.28 18.02 7.98
N GLY A 215 20.57 18.70 7.12
CA GLY A 215 19.11 18.73 7.07
C GLY A 215 18.60 18.67 5.64
N VAL A 216 17.39 18.15 5.49
CA VAL A 216 16.64 18.06 4.26
C VAL A 216 15.23 18.56 4.53
N VAL A 217 14.74 19.47 3.68
CA VAL A 217 13.33 19.86 3.63
C VAL A 217 12.80 19.48 2.24
N ASP A 218 11.71 18.78 2.21
CA ASP A 218 11.11 18.25 0.98
C ASP A 218 9.62 18.60 0.97
N TRP A 219 9.17 19.38 0.00
CA TRP A 219 7.79 19.71 -0.23
C TRP A 219 7.34 19.14 -1.58
N HIS A 220 6.20 18.48 -1.61
CA HIS A 220 5.60 17.87 -2.79
C HIS A 220 4.10 18.11 -2.80
N LYS A 221 3.58 18.47 -3.96
CA LYS A 221 2.15 18.64 -4.20
C LYS A 221 1.75 17.87 -5.46
N GLN A 222 0.61 17.20 -5.40
CA GLN A 222 -0.01 16.47 -6.51
C GLN A 222 -1.48 16.88 -6.61
N GLU A 223 -1.92 17.25 -7.83
CA GLU A 223 -3.32 17.58 -8.09
C GLU A 223 -4.16 16.32 -8.33
N SER A 224 -5.44 16.40 -8.00
CA SER A 224 -6.40 15.33 -8.22
C SER A 224 -6.64 15.03 -9.70
N ILE A 225 -7.11 13.81 -9.96
CA ILE A 225 -7.69 13.40 -11.23
C ILE A 225 -9.13 12.97 -10.96
N ASN A 226 -10.10 13.73 -11.49
CA ASN A 226 -11.49 13.29 -11.48
C ASN A 226 -11.71 12.18 -12.51
N SER A 227 -12.60 11.25 -12.24
CA SER A 227 -12.89 10.10 -13.11
C SER A 227 -13.26 10.51 -14.53
N GLN A 228 -13.97 11.62 -14.71
CA GLN A 228 -14.37 12.13 -16.02
C GLN A 228 -13.21 12.64 -16.88
N GLN A 229 -12.05 12.89 -16.31
CA GLN A 229 -10.84 13.34 -17.02
C GLN A 229 -10.10 12.20 -17.72
N ARG A 230 -10.55 10.96 -17.56
CA ARG A 230 -9.94 9.75 -18.16
C ARG A 230 -10.99 8.89 -18.84
N GLU A 231 -10.76 8.51 -20.11
CA GLU A 231 -11.69 7.70 -20.89
C GLU A 231 -12.01 6.34 -20.24
N PHE A 232 -11.02 5.72 -19.61
CA PHE A 232 -11.16 4.41 -18.98
C PHE A 232 -11.94 4.43 -17.64
N SER A 233 -12.19 5.60 -17.06
CA SER A 233 -12.90 5.74 -15.77
C SER A 233 -14.09 6.72 -15.80
N LYS A 234 -14.41 7.28 -16.97
CA LYS A 234 -15.43 8.33 -17.07
C LYS A 234 -16.87 7.89 -16.79
N THR A 235 -17.13 6.59 -16.75
CA THR A 235 -18.45 6.01 -16.48
C THR A 235 -18.32 4.63 -15.87
N GLY A 236 -19.23 4.30 -14.97
CA GLY A 236 -19.40 2.95 -14.42
C GLY A 236 -20.30 2.04 -15.25
N ILE A 237 -20.78 2.53 -16.42
CA ILE A 237 -21.70 1.78 -17.28
C ILE A 237 -20.97 1.43 -18.58
N VAL A 238 -20.56 0.16 -18.72
CA VAL A 238 -19.93 -0.39 -19.94
C VAL A 238 -20.60 -1.74 -20.27
N PRO A 239 -21.81 -1.70 -20.92
CA PRO A 239 -22.62 -2.91 -21.13
C PRO A 239 -21.89 -3.98 -21.95
N SER A 240 -21.06 -3.57 -22.91
CA SER A 240 -20.26 -4.49 -23.75
C SER A 240 -19.22 -5.30 -23.00
N ARG A 241 -18.95 -4.94 -21.74
CA ARG A 241 -17.99 -5.59 -20.83
C ARG A 241 -18.61 -6.05 -19.50
N GLY A 242 -19.94 -5.98 -19.37
CA GLY A 242 -20.66 -6.37 -18.16
C GLY A 242 -20.44 -5.45 -16.95
N LEU A 243 -19.86 -4.25 -17.14
CA LEU A 243 -19.65 -3.32 -16.04
C LEU A 243 -20.90 -2.49 -15.83
N ASN A 244 -21.47 -2.56 -14.62
CA ASN A 244 -22.62 -1.79 -14.19
C ASN A 244 -22.45 -1.30 -12.75
N LEU A 245 -21.67 -0.25 -12.58
CA LEU A 245 -21.41 0.41 -11.29
C LEU A 245 -22.44 1.53 -11.08
N THR A 246 -23.69 1.14 -10.85
CA THR A 246 -24.78 2.09 -10.64
C THR A 246 -25.48 1.88 -9.31
N SER A 247 -26.11 2.93 -8.79
CA SER A 247 -26.86 2.92 -7.54
C SER A 247 -28.34 3.18 -7.76
N GLY A 248 -29.18 2.47 -7.02
CA GLY A 248 -30.62 2.76 -6.94
C GLY A 248 -30.93 4.03 -6.14
N THR A 249 -29.97 4.57 -5.42
CA THR A 249 -30.05 5.88 -4.77
C THR A 249 -29.61 6.94 -5.76
N THR A 250 -30.52 7.70 -6.30
CA THR A 250 -30.33 8.52 -7.51
C THR A 250 -30.96 9.91 -7.40
N PHE A 251 -30.66 10.78 -8.36
CA PHE A 251 -31.39 12.00 -8.62
C PHE A 251 -31.92 11.96 -10.07
N PRO A 252 -33.23 12.23 -10.30
CA PRO A 252 -34.30 12.32 -9.29
C PRO A 252 -34.44 11.08 -8.45
N GLY A 253 -35.00 11.20 -7.22
CA GLY A 253 -35.15 10.09 -6.27
C GLY A 253 -36.08 8.98 -6.81
N ASN A 254 -35.73 7.72 -6.50
CA ASN A 254 -36.66 6.60 -6.70
C ASN A 254 -37.61 6.51 -5.51
N TYR A 255 -38.81 6.04 -5.75
CA TYR A 255 -39.77 5.71 -4.70
C TYR A 255 -40.19 4.24 -4.78
N TYR A 256 -40.60 3.71 -3.64
CA TYR A 256 -41.37 2.47 -3.53
C TYR A 256 -42.70 2.76 -2.84
N ASP A 257 -43.78 2.30 -3.48
CA ASP A 257 -45.15 2.37 -3.03
C ASP A 257 -45.60 0.99 -2.53
N ALA A 258 -45.59 0.81 -1.22
CA ALA A 258 -45.97 -0.45 -0.60
C ALA A 258 -47.46 -0.80 -0.82
N GLY A 259 -48.32 0.19 -1.03
CA GLY A 259 -49.75 -0.05 -1.28
C GLY A 259 -50.03 -0.59 -2.69
N ALA A 260 -49.18 -0.29 -3.65
CA ALA A 260 -49.25 -0.78 -5.02
C ALA A 260 -48.21 -1.88 -5.34
N ASP A 261 -47.33 -2.20 -4.38
CA ASP A 261 -46.14 -3.08 -4.55
C ASP A 261 -45.35 -2.71 -5.80
N LYS A 262 -45.02 -1.40 -5.92
CA LYS A 262 -44.42 -0.88 -7.13
C LYS A 262 -43.35 0.16 -6.83
N SER A 263 -42.22 0.01 -7.50
CA SER A 263 -41.19 1.07 -7.57
C SER A 263 -41.42 2.01 -8.75
N GLY A 264 -40.94 3.25 -8.64
CA GLY A 264 -41.01 4.22 -9.74
C GLY A 264 -40.08 5.41 -9.54
N ASN A 265 -40.00 6.23 -10.58
CA ASN A 265 -39.28 7.50 -10.56
C ASN A 265 -40.01 8.51 -11.46
N PRO A 266 -40.37 9.71 -10.95
CA PRO A 266 -41.06 10.71 -11.77
C PRO A 266 -40.25 11.21 -13.00
N GLY A 267 -38.92 11.12 -12.94
CA GLY A 267 -38.03 11.49 -14.01
C GLY A 267 -37.74 10.39 -15.04
N TRP A 268 -38.23 9.16 -14.82
CA TRP A 268 -37.90 8.02 -15.66
C TRP A 268 -38.29 8.22 -17.14
N ALA A 269 -39.49 8.68 -17.40
CA ALA A 269 -40.01 8.89 -18.74
C ALA A 269 -39.28 10.04 -19.50
N SER A 270 -38.66 10.98 -18.77
CA SER A 270 -37.84 12.06 -19.30
C SER A 270 -36.35 11.73 -19.42
N GLY A 271 -35.96 10.47 -19.16
CA GLY A 271 -34.55 10.03 -19.25
C GLY A 271 -33.74 10.23 -17.99
N CYS A 272 -34.39 10.37 -16.82
CA CYS A 272 -33.73 10.60 -15.54
C CYS A 272 -32.94 11.92 -15.49
N ASN A 273 -31.65 11.88 -15.14
CA ASN A 273 -30.74 13.03 -15.14
C ASN A 273 -29.45 12.66 -15.92
N ALA A 274 -29.62 12.27 -17.18
CA ALA A 274 -28.50 11.89 -18.02
C ALA A 274 -27.43 12.99 -18.11
N PRO A 275 -26.14 12.67 -18.11
CA PRO A 275 -25.55 11.33 -18.08
C PRO A 275 -25.31 10.77 -16.67
N PHE A 276 -25.65 11.50 -15.59
CA PHE A 276 -25.37 11.11 -14.20
C PHE A 276 -26.33 10.02 -13.70
N SER A 277 -27.56 9.99 -14.18
CA SER A 277 -28.44 8.87 -13.94
C SER A 277 -29.20 8.51 -15.23
N VAL A 278 -29.48 7.22 -15.37
CA VAL A 278 -30.09 6.64 -16.58
C VAL A 278 -31.31 5.78 -16.21
N PRO A 279 -32.33 5.72 -17.09
CA PRO A 279 -33.49 4.87 -16.87
C PRO A 279 -33.12 3.37 -16.98
N ASN A 280 -33.73 2.52 -16.16
CA ASN A 280 -33.67 1.09 -16.31
C ASN A 280 -35.02 0.51 -16.76
N ALA A 281 -35.06 -0.81 -17.01
CA ALA A 281 -36.29 -1.50 -17.47
C ALA A 281 -37.40 -1.52 -16.42
N ASP A 282 -37.11 -1.37 -15.13
CA ASP A 282 -38.06 -1.49 -14.02
C ASP A 282 -38.79 -0.17 -13.70
N GLY A 283 -38.63 0.86 -14.52
CA GLY A 283 -39.29 2.15 -14.34
C GLY A 283 -38.64 3.03 -13.26
N ILE A 284 -37.40 2.72 -12.86
CA ILE A 284 -36.60 3.52 -11.92
C ILE A 284 -35.34 4.08 -12.60
N CYS A 285 -34.73 5.07 -11.97
CA CYS A 285 -33.44 5.61 -12.39
C CYS A 285 -32.29 4.93 -11.67
N ARG A 286 -31.12 4.85 -12.35
CA ARG A 286 -29.87 4.32 -11.78
C ARG A 286 -28.79 5.38 -11.88
N GLN A 287 -28.18 5.73 -10.74
CA GLN A 287 -27.09 6.74 -10.68
C GLN A 287 -25.75 6.12 -11.08
N ASP A 288 -25.10 6.67 -12.09
CA ASP A 288 -23.71 6.42 -12.42
C ASP A 288 -22.82 7.26 -11.50
N TYR A 289 -22.56 6.74 -10.31
CA TYR A 289 -21.78 7.45 -9.29
C TYR A 289 -20.27 7.52 -9.62
N THR A 290 -19.77 6.67 -10.53
CA THR A 290 -18.39 6.70 -10.99
C THR A 290 -18.03 8.06 -11.61
N ARG A 291 -18.98 8.73 -12.25
CA ARG A 291 -18.81 10.08 -12.81
C ARG A 291 -18.51 11.16 -11.78
N GLN A 292 -18.71 10.87 -10.50
CA GLN A 292 -18.67 11.84 -9.41
C GLN A 292 -17.61 11.50 -8.37
N ILE A 293 -16.58 10.71 -8.72
CA ILE A 293 -15.50 10.33 -7.81
C ILE A 293 -14.15 10.78 -8.38
N ASP A 294 -13.19 10.98 -7.50
CA ASP A 294 -11.81 11.17 -7.90
C ASP A 294 -11.15 9.80 -8.20
N SER A 295 -10.45 9.72 -9.32
CA SER A 295 -9.56 8.61 -9.64
C SER A 295 -8.26 8.69 -8.86
N MET A 296 -7.83 9.91 -8.51
CA MET A 296 -6.68 10.22 -7.69
C MET A 296 -6.99 11.48 -6.87
N PRO A 297 -6.71 11.52 -5.55
CA PRO A 297 -6.99 12.68 -4.71
C PRO A 297 -5.96 13.79 -4.88
N ASP A 298 -6.28 14.99 -4.38
CA ASP A 298 -5.27 16.02 -4.11
C ASP A 298 -4.38 15.56 -2.94
N GLN A 299 -3.09 15.79 -3.05
CA GLN A 299 -2.12 15.46 -2.00
C GLN A 299 -1.08 16.56 -1.85
N GLU A 300 -0.76 16.90 -0.61
CA GLU A 300 0.34 17.80 -0.27
C GLU A 300 1.18 17.16 0.84
N GLN A 301 2.49 17.12 0.63
CA GLN A 301 3.45 16.51 1.57
C GLN A 301 4.53 17.52 1.95
N LEU A 302 4.89 17.52 3.23
CA LEU A 302 6.06 18.20 3.75
C LEU A 302 6.84 17.23 4.61
N ALA A 303 8.13 17.05 4.33
CA ALA A 303 9.02 16.26 5.17
C ALA A 303 10.28 17.07 5.53
N VAL A 304 10.67 16.97 6.78
CA VAL A 304 11.90 17.54 7.32
C VAL A 304 12.71 16.41 7.96
N PHE A 305 13.92 16.20 7.49
CA PHE A 305 14.86 15.26 8.09
C PHE A 305 16.13 16.01 8.50
N ALA A 306 16.64 15.73 9.69
CA ALA A 306 17.91 16.26 10.15
C ALA A 306 18.73 15.17 10.85
N ARG A 307 20.04 15.23 10.69
CA ARG A 307 20.97 14.33 11.38
C ARG A 307 22.21 15.09 11.80
N GLY A 308 22.55 14.99 13.10
CA GLY A 308 23.86 15.37 13.62
C GLY A 308 24.65 14.12 13.97
N SER A 309 25.94 14.09 13.62
CA SER A 309 26.88 13.00 13.95
C SER A 309 28.18 13.59 14.46
N MET A 310 28.73 13.02 15.53
CA MET A 310 29.96 13.49 16.15
C MET A 310 30.82 12.32 16.59
N LYS A 311 32.11 12.32 16.24
CA LYS A 311 33.11 11.40 16.76
C LYS A 311 33.42 11.75 18.21
N LEU A 312 33.37 10.77 19.09
CA LEU A 312 33.76 10.86 20.51
C LEU A 312 35.01 10.03 20.69
N GLY A 313 36.18 10.70 20.62
CA GLY A 313 37.46 10.02 20.51
C GLY A 313 37.65 9.33 19.15
N ALA A 314 38.51 8.31 19.10
CA ALA A 314 38.84 7.60 17.87
C ALA A 314 37.79 6.53 17.49
N ASP A 315 37.15 5.93 18.48
CA ASP A 315 36.44 4.67 18.33
C ASP A 315 34.92 4.78 18.45
N HIS A 316 34.37 5.96 18.80
CA HIS A 316 32.96 6.11 19.05
C HIS A 316 32.33 7.20 18.17
N LEU A 317 31.10 6.97 17.72
CA LEU A 317 30.26 7.89 16.97
C LEU A 317 28.92 8.04 17.68
N ALA A 318 28.60 9.26 18.08
CA ALA A 318 27.26 9.62 18.53
C ALA A 318 26.44 10.23 17.38
N SER A 319 25.16 9.98 17.34
CA SER A 319 24.26 10.56 16.34
C SER A 319 22.91 10.93 16.95
N LEU A 320 22.33 12.02 16.43
CA LEU A 320 20.95 12.43 16.71
C LEU A 320 20.22 12.59 15.40
N GLU A 321 19.08 11.92 15.25
CA GLU A 321 18.22 12.00 14.08
C GLU A 321 16.89 12.60 14.47
N PHE A 322 16.35 13.44 13.58
CA PHE A 322 15.01 14.00 13.67
C PHE A 322 14.31 13.83 12.32
N LEU A 323 13.05 13.39 12.36
CA LEU A 323 12.16 13.32 11.20
C LEU A 323 10.83 13.93 11.60
N HIS A 324 10.35 14.88 10.82
CA HIS A 324 8.97 15.35 10.82
C HIS A 324 8.39 15.20 9.43
N SER A 325 7.19 14.66 9.31
CA SER A 325 6.48 14.54 8.04
C SER A 325 5.01 14.83 8.23
N GLN A 326 4.44 15.53 7.27
CA GLN A 326 3.00 15.76 7.16
C GLN A 326 2.55 15.39 5.75
N ASN A 327 1.41 14.70 5.65
CA ASN A 327 0.75 14.31 4.41
C ASN A 327 -0.73 14.68 4.50
N ASP A 328 -1.17 15.65 3.72
CA ASP A 328 -2.55 16.12 3.66
C ASP A 328 -3.18 15.63 2.35
N VAL A 329 -4.32 14.96 2.44
CA VAL A 329 -5.01 14.36 1.30
C VAL A 329 -6.47 14.76 1.32
N THR A 330 -6.93 15.39 0.21
CA THR A 330 -8.36 15.70 0.01
C THR A 330 -8.95 14.73 -1.00
N SER A 331 -9.87 13.89 -0.57
CA SER A 331 -10.58 12.92 -1.40
C SER A 331 -12.05 13.30 -1.59
N ARG A 332 -12.57 13.07 -2.82
CA ARG A 332 -13.95 13.39 -3.18
C ARG A 332 -14.63 12.16 -3.75
N THR A 333 -15.82 11.87 -3.22
CA THR A 333 -16.69 10.79 -3.71
C THR A 333 -18.07 11.34 -4.03
N ALA A 334 -18.92 10.50 -4.65
CA ALA A 334 -20.27 10.88 -5.01
C ALA A 334 -21.07 11.42 -3.81
N PRO A 335 -22.06 12.30 -4.04
CA PRO A 335 -22.95 12.82 -3.00
C PRO A 335 -23.56 11.69 -2.13
N PRO A 336 -23.99 11.97 -0.89
CA PRO A 336 -24.39 10.97 0.08
C PRO A 336 -25.62 10.20 -0.42
N PRO A 337 -25.62 8.86 -0.38
CA PRO A 337 -26.84 8.09 -0.63
C PRO A 337 -27.76 8.18 0.59
N GLN A 338 -29.00 8.54 0.40
CA GLN A 338 -30.03 8.56 1.42
C GLN A 338 -31.15 7.56 1.05
N THR A 339 -31.36 6.58 1.90
CA THR A 339 -32.27 5.46 1.65
C THR A 339 -33.38 5.42 2.69
N GLY A 340 -34.53 4.85 2.32
CA GLY A 340 -35.64 4.63 3.25
C GLY A 340 -36.27 5.89 3.82
N LEU A 341 -36.15 7.02 3.13
CA LEU A 341 -36.80 8.27 3.53
C LEU A 341 -38.34 8.14 3.36
N ILE A 342 -39.11 8.55 4.34
CA ILE A 342 -40.55 8.45 4.25
C ILE A 342 -41.14 9.76 3.77
N MET A 343 -41.88 9.70 2.66
CA MET A 343 -42.67 10.80 2.14
C MET A 343 -44.15 10.54 2.41
N PRO A 344 -44.83 11.32 3.28
CA PRO A 344 -46.23 11.16 3.51
C PRO A 344 -47.03 11.61 2.26
N ASN A 345 -48.22 11.03 2.08
CA ASN A 345 -49.13 11.37 0.98
C ASN A 345 -49.65 12.83 1.04
N THR A 346 -49.47 13.52 2.15
CA THR A 346 -49.78 14.94 2.33
C THR A 346 -48.69 15.87 1.85
N SER A 347 -47.49 15.34 1.46
CA SER A 347 -46.40 16.16 0.97
C SER A 347 -46.76 16.87 -0.34
N LYS A 348 -46.43 18.16 -0.46
CA LYS A 348 -46.60 18.93 -1.70
C LYS A 348 -45.86 18.32 -2.90
N TYR A 349 -44.86 17.47 -2.66
CA TYR A 349 -44.06 16.78 -3.67
C TYR A 349 -44.53 15.35 -3.96
N TYR A 350 -45.61 14.89 -3.30
CA TYR A 350 -46.14 13.56 -3.52
C TYR A 350 -46.60 13.40 -5.00
N PRO A 351 -46.25 12.32 -5.72
CA PRO A 351 -46.66 12.13 -7.12
C PRO A 351 -48.16 12.13 -7.24
N LYS A 352 -48.68 12.86 -8.26
CA LYS A 352 -50.12 13.07 -8.43
C LYS A 352 -50.84 11.90 -9.07
N SER A 353 -50.15 10.95 -9.65
CA SER A 353 -50.69 9.78 -10.36
C SER A 353 -49.73 8.61 -10.30
N GLY A 354 -50.27 7.41 -10.51
CA GLY A 354 -49.48 6.18 -10.59
C GLY A 354 -49.01 5.60 -9.26
N VAL A 355 -49.59 6.11 -8.11
CA VAL A 355 -49.27 5.69 -6.75
C VAL A 355 -50.58 5.37 -5.99
N SER A 356 -50.49 4.54 -4.93
CA SER A 356 -51.64 4.06 -4.16
C SER A 356 -52.26 5.08 -3.21
N GLY A 357 -51.61 6.21 -2.95
CA GLY A 357 -52.00 7.17 -1.92
C GLY A 357 -51.43 6.85 -0.53
N GLN A 358 -50.65 5.80 -0.36
CA GLN A 358 -49.95 5.49 0.89
C GLN A 358 -48.59 6.24 0.96
N PRO A 359 -47.97 6.40 2.16
CA PRO A 359 -46.64 6.96 2.25
C PRO A 359 -45.64 6.20 1.39
N LEU A 360 -44.72 6.93 0.72
CA LEU A 360 -43.71 6.36 -0.14
C LEU A 360 -42.34 6.26 0.58
N SER A 361 -41.65 5.17 0.36
CA SER A 361 -40.24 5.03 0.75
C SER A 361 -39.34 5.58 -0.39
N ILE A 362 -38.47 6.54 -0.10
CA ILE A 362 -37.68 7.27 -1.08
C ILE A 362 -36.20 6.88 -0.92
N ASN A 363 -35.55 6.58 -2.05
CA ASN A 363 -34.12 6.46 -2.19
C ASN A 363 -33.60 7.62 -3.04
N TRP A 364 -32.86 8.54 -2.42
CA TRP A 364 -32.49 9.80 -3.04
C TRP A 364 -31.00 10.13 -2.83
N ARG A 365 -30.35 10.63 -3.88
CA ARG A 365 -28.99 11.18 -3.84
C ARG A 365 -29.06 12.70 -4.06
N PRO A 366 -28.97 13.53 -3.00
CA PRO A 366 -29.09 14.96 -3.09
C PRO A 366 -27.82 15.57 -3.72
N LEU A 367 -27.84 15.81 -5.03
CA LEU A 367 -26.68 16.37 -5.75
C LEU A 367 -26.28 17.74 -5.23
N GLU A 368 -27.25 18.54 -4.73
CA GLU A 368 -27.02 19.88 -4.21
C GLU A 368 -26.30 19.90 -2.85
N SER A 369 -26.19 18.77 -2.12
CA SER A 369 -25.32 18.67 -0.95
C SER A 369 -23.82 18.64 -1.33
N GLY A 370 -23.51 18.44 -2.61
CA GLY A 370 -22.16 18.32 -3.12
C GLY A 370 -21.55 16.92 -2.91
N GLN A 371 -20.34 16.73 -3.42
CA GLN A 371 -19.55 15.52 -3.22
C GLN A 371 -19.16 15.38 -1.74
N ARG A 372 -19.18 14.13 -1.24
CA ARG A 372 -18.61 13.83 0.06
C ARG A 372 -17.11 14.06 -0.01
N THR A 373 -16.65 15.07 0.69
CA THR A 373 -15.25 15.51 0.72
C THR A 373 -14.67 15.27 2.10
N ILE A 374 -13.55 14.55 2.15
CA ILE A 374 -12.79 14.25 3.37
C ILE A 374 -11.39 14.81 3.22
N ASP A 375 -10.95 15.59 4.21
CA ASP A 375 -9.55 15.90 4.42
C ASP A 375 -8.95 14.92 5.42
N SER A 376 -7.97 14.16 4.96
CA SER A 376 -7.18 13.24 5.77
C SER A 376 -5.79 13.84 6.01
N LYS A 377 -5.40 13.96 7.27
CA LYS A 377 -4.11 14.54 7.67
C LYS A 377 -3.28 13.51 8.41
N GLY A 378 -2.20 13.08 7.79
CA GLY A 378 -1.17 12.22 8.38
C GLY A 378 0.00 13.04 8.91
N LYS A 379 0.49 12.76 10.11
CA LYS A 379 1.71 13.36 10.68
C LYS A 379 2.57 12.30 11.33
N ALA A 380 3.88 12.41 11.13
CA ALA A 380 4.83 11.56 11.81
C ALA A 380 5.99 12.36 12.36
N ASP A 381 6.35 12.07 13.60
CA ASP A 381 7.49 12.62 14.28
C ASP A 381 8.40 11.49 14.77
N ARG A 382 9.71 11.61 14.59
CA ARG A 382 10.67 10.63 15.08
C ARG A 382 11.95 11.33 15.56
N VAL A 383 12.42 10.89 16.72
CA VAL A 383 13.72 11.28 17.28
C VAL A 383 14.49 10.01 17.61
N VAL A 384 15.76 9.95 17.24
CA VAL A 384 16.66 8.84 17.56
C VAL A 384 17.98 9.37 18.07
N PHE A 385 18.38 8.98 19.26
CA PHE A 385 19.75 9.09 19.75
C PHE A 385 20.45 7.75 19.55
N GLY A 386 21.56 7.75 18.81
CA GLY A 386 22.34 6.55 18.51
C GLY A 386 23.79 6.67 18.95
N MET A 387 24.36 5.58 19.37
CA MET A 387 25.79 5.42 19.58
C MET A 387 26.30 4.15 18.92
N GLU A 388 27.43 4.23 18.25
CA GLU A 388 28.14 3.07 17.71
C GLU A 388 29.66 3.23 17.89
N GLY A 389 30.38 2.14 17.95
CA GLY A 389 31.83 2.17 18.12
C GLY A 389 32.43 0.83 18.51
N LEU A 390 33.69 0.89 18.97
CA LEU A 390 34.47 -0.24 19.47
C LEU A 390 34.69 -0.07 20.98
N LEU A 391 34.31 -1.08 21.80
CA LEU A 391 34.54 -1.08 23.22
C LEU A 391 35.00 -2.46 23.68
N ALA A 392 36.19 -2.55 24.25
CA ALA A 392 36.78 -3.81 24.76
C ALA A 392 36.81 -4.96 23.70
N GLY A 393 37.04 -4.62 22.44
CA GLY A 393 37.06 -5.57 21.32
C GLY A 393 35.69 -5.99 20.82
N TRP A 394 34.60 -5.34 21.28
CA TRP A 394 33.27 -5.50 20.77
C TRP A 394 32.87 -4.30 19.90
N ASP A 395 32.51 -4.54 18.65
CA ASP A 395 31.75 -3.59 17.86
C ASP A 395 30.36 -3.45 18.43
N TYR A 396 29.95 -2.28 18.89
CA TYR A 396 28.62 -2.06 19.43
C TYR A 396 27.84 -1.00 18.64
N LYS A 397 26.52 -1.13 18.68
CA LYS A 397 25.56 -0.16 18.20
C LYS A 397 24.30 -0.21 19.05
N GLY A 398 23.83 0.93 19.52
CA GLY A 398 22.63 1.01 20.31
C GLY A 398 21.99 2.37 20.22
N GLY A 399 20.80 2.52 20.78
CA GLY A 399 20.13 3.81 20.79
C GLY A 399 18.77 3.80 21.46
N LEU A 400 18.28 5.02 21.62
CA LEU A 400 16.92 5.32 22.06
C LEU A 400 16.15 5.93 20.89
N SER A 401 14.96 5.43 20.61
CA SER A 401 14.10 5.97 19.58
C SER A 401 12.70 6.25 20.12
N HIS A 402 12.13 7.36 19.67
CA HIS A 402 10.73 7.69 19.91
C HIS A 402 10.10 8.11 18.59
N SER A 403 9.01 7.45 18.22
CA SER A 403 8.31 7.67 16.97
C SER A 403 6.81 7.77 17.24
N ILE A 404 6.17 8.78 16.65
CA ILE A 404 4.73 9.04 16.74
C ILE A 404 4.17 9.10 15.33
N SER A 405 3.05 8.44 15.10
CA SER A 405 2.25 8.59 13.89
C SER A 405 0.85 9.00 14.28
N LYS A 406 0.33 10.04 13.63
CA LYS A 406 -1.03 10.58 13.87
C LYS A 406 -1.76 10.64 12.55
N SER A 407 -3.06 10.34 12.59
CA SER A 407 -3.95 10.57 11.47
C SER A 407 -5.26 11.16 11.95
N SER A 408 -5.88 11.97 11.12
CA SER A 408 -7.19 12.54 11.43
C SER A 408 -7.97 12.76 10.14
N GLU A 409 -9.30 12.68 10.24
CA GLU A 409 -10.22 12.91 9.14
C GLU A 409 -11.25 13.94 9.51
N ASP A 410 -11.41 14.93 8.61
CA ASP A 410 -12.36 16.01 8.71
C ASP A 410 -13.38 15.93 7.56
N PHE A 411 -14.67 15.98 7.86
CA PHE A 411 -15.69 16.19 6.85
C PHE A 411 -15.66 17.66 6.41
N MET A 412 -15.43 17.87 5.11
CA MET A 412 -15.38 19.21 4.52
C MET A 412 -16.70 19.60 3.87
N GLY A 413 -17.45 18.62 3.34
CA GLY A 413 -18.74 18.83 2.70
C GLY A 413 -19.38 17.53 2.23
N GLY A 414 -20.63 17.61 1.77
CA GLY A 414 -21.37 16.48 1.21
C GLY A 414 -21.85 15.43 2.21
N TYR A 415 -21.65 15.61 3.50
CA TYR A 415 -22.22 14.79 4.56
C TYR A 415 -23.41 15.49 5.20
N VAL A 416 -24.48 14.75 5.47
CA VAL A 416 -25.72 15.29 6.06
C VAL A 416 -26.11 14.51 7.30
N ALA A 417 -26.79 15.19 8.24
CA ALA A 417 -27.39 14.58 9.42
C ALA A 417 -28.66 13.82 9.01
N ASP A 418 -28.59 12.48 9.00
CA ASP A 418 -29.61 11.60 8.45
C ASP A 418 -31.02 11.87 9.01
N ALA A 419 -31.15 12.03 10.33
CA ALA A 419 -32.45 12.28 10.96
C ALA A 419 -33.05 13.65 10.57
N ALA A 420 -32.23 14.71 10.55
CA ALA A 420 -32.71 16.03 10.14
C ALA A 420 -33.05 16.03 8.63
N PHE A 421 -32.23 15.36 7.83
CA PHE A 421 -32.49 15.20 6.39
C PHE A 421 -33.80 14.46 6.12
N ALA A 422 -34.05 13.33 6.80
CA ALA A 422 -35.29 12.58 6.70
C ALA A 422 -36.52 13.41 7.13
N ALA A 423 -36.37 14.20 8.19
CA ALA A 423 -37.44 15.13 8.62
C ALA A 423 -37.74 16.18 7.54
N GLY A 424 -36.74 16.68 6.82
CA GLY A 424 -36.96 17.60 5.71
C GLY A 424 -37.80 17.02 4.56
N VAL A 425 -37.64 15.75 4.26
CA VAL A 425 -38.46 15.03 3.27
C VAL A 425 -39.87 14.79 3.84
N ALA A 426 -40.00 14.30 5.06
CA ALA A 426 -41.26 14.01 5.70
C ALA A 426 -42.16 15.27 5.85
N ASN A 427 -41.57 16.42 6.16
CA ASN A 427 -42.26 17.70 6.30
C ASN A 427 -42.51 18.43 4.97
N GLY A 428 -42.13 17.84 3.83
CA GLY A 428 -42.27 18.45 2.50
C GLY A 428 -41.46 19.74 2.29
N ILE A 429 -40.33 19.89 3.01
CA ILE A 429 -39.36 20.99 2.82
C ILE A 429 -38.39 20.59 1.72
N LEU A 430 -37.84 19.40 1.76
CA LEU A 430 -36.93 18.87 0.75
C LEU A 430 -37.69 18.13 -0.37
N ASN A 431 -37.35 18.45 -1.61
CA ASN A 431 -37.91 17.81 -2.80
C ASN A 431 -36.94 16.74 -3.34
N PRO A 432 -37.25 15.45 -3.21
CA PRO A 432 -36.37 14.41 -3.74
C PRO A 432 -36.43 14.25 -5.27
N PHE A 433 -37.40 14.85 -5.95
CA PHE A 433 -37.67 14.64 -7.37
C PHE A 433 -37.21 15.78 -8.27
N ALA A 434 -36.84 16.93 -7.71
CA ALA A 434 -36.36 18.09 -8.44
C ALA A 434 -35.31 18.87 -7.63
N LEU A 435 -34.68 19.87 -8.25
CA LEU A 435 -33.79 20.80 -7.56
C LEU A 435 -34.56 21.56 -6.46
N GLN A 436 -33.85 21.89 -5.38
CA GLN A 436 -34.42 22.56 -4.22
C GLN A 436 -34.79 24.02 -4.52
N ASP A 437 -35.92 24.47 -4.00
CA ASP A 437 -36.26 25.89 -3.89
C ASP A 437 -35.36 26.58 -2.81
N ALA A 438 -35.50 27.88 -2.62
CA ALA A 438 -34.68 28.64 -1.68
C ALA A 438 -34.81 28.10 -0.25
N ALA A 439 -36.01 27.71 0.18
CA ALA A 439 -36.24 27.16 1.52
C ALA A 439 -35.60 25.76 1.65
N GLY A 440 -35.75 24.93 0.63
CA GLY A 440 -35.13 23.61 0.57
C GLY A 440 -33.57 23.69 0.60
N LYS A 441 -32.98 24.65 -0.11
CA LYS A 441 -31.53 24.87 -0.07
C LYS A 441 -31.04 25.28 1.31
N THR A 442 -31.73 26.24 1.94
CA THR A 442 -31.38 26.67 3.30
C THR A 442 -31.51 25.52 4.29
N TYR A 443 -32.56 24.72 4.18
CA TYR A 443 -32.77 23.56 5.02
C TYR A 443 -31.68 22.49 4.76
N LEU A 444 -31.37 22.18 3.50
CA LEU A 444 -30.32 21.21 3.15
C LEU A 444 -28.98 21.60 3.75
N GLU A 445 -28.60 22.88 3.64
CA GLU A 445 -27.37 23.39 4.26
C GLU A 445 -27.38 23.27 5.79
N SER A 446 -28.52 23.43 6.44
CA SER A 446 -28.66 23.25 7.89
C SER A 446 -28.44 21.82 8.35
N THR A 447 -28.60 20.83 7.46
CA THR A 447 -28.32 19.40 7.74
C THR A 447 -26.87 19.03 7.53
N ALA A 448 -26.05 19.91 6.95
CA ALA A 448 -24.66 19.61 6.58
C ALA A 448 -23.78 19.34 7.82
N LEU A 449 -23.02 18.26 7.76
CA LEU A 449 -22.05 17.89 8.79
C LEU A 449 -20.64 18.24 8.33
N ARG A 450 -19.89 18.94 9.19
CA ARG A 450 -18.51 19.34 8.96
C ARG A 450 -17.67 19.19 10.21
N GLY A 451 -16.36 19.02 10.05
CA GLY A 451 -15.37 18.95 11.11
C GLY A 451 -14.85 17.56 11.40
N ARG A 452 -14.03 17.45 12.45
CA ARG A 452 -13.31 16.25 12.82
C ARG A 452 -14.26 15.10 13.14
N VAL A 453 -14.20 14.00 12.33
CA VAL A 453 -15.01 12.81 12.54
C VAL A 453 -14.25 11.75 13.32
N GLN A 454 -12.95 11.60 13.06
CA GLN A 454 -12.09 10.67 13.79
C GLN A 454 -10.64 11.11 13.82
N SER A 455 -9.87 10.58 14.77
CA SER A 455 -8.42 10.71 14.83
C SER A 455 -7.81 9.48 15.50
N ALA A 456 -6.57 9.18 15.15
CA ALA A 456 -5.81 8.11 15.78
C ALA A 456 -4.35 8.52 15.96
N GLU A 457 -3.71 7.96 17.01
CA GLU A 457 -2.31 8.17 17.32
C GLU A 457 -1.67 6.83 17.69
N VAL A 458 -0.53 6.53 17.11
CA VAL A 458 0.32 5.37 17.48
C VAL A 458 1.70 5.89 17.89
N LYS A 459 2.19 5.42 19.04
CA LYS A 459 3.53 5.73 19.53
C LYS A 459 4.35 4.46 19.67
N ASN A 460 5.62 4.58 19.34
CA ASN A 460 6.63 3.52 19.52
C ASN A 460 7.86 4.13 20.18
N THR A 461 8.16 3.70 21.40
CA THR A 461 9.37 4.08 22.13
C THR A 461 10.22 2.84 22.35
N ALA A 462 11.46 2.85 21.90
CA ALA A 462 12.34 1.70 21.97
C ALA A 462 13.75 2.07 22.42
N PHE A 463 14.36 1.14 23.16
CA PHE A 463 15.78 1.02 23.38
C PHE A 463 16.27 -0.23 22.63
N ASP A 464 17.32 -0.09 21.84
CA ASP A 464 17.99 -1.19 21.15
C ASP A 464 19.49 -1.18 21.46
N PHE A 465 20.05 -2.35 21.63
CA PHE A 465 21.50 -2.52 21.77
C PHE A 465 21.93 -3.84 21.13
N LYS A 466 23.03 -3.80 20.37
CA LYS A 466 23.69 -4.98 19.83
C LYS A 466 25.19 -4.81 19.87
N ALA A 467 25.89 -5.92 20.04
CA ALA A 467 27.34 -5.97 19.99
C ALA A 467 27.80 -7.23 19.26
N SER A 468 28.88 -7.11 18.50
CA SER A 468 29.50 -8.22 17.75
C SER A 468 30.99 -8.27 17.95
N ARG A 469 31.55 -9.49 17.92
CA ARG A 469 32.98 -9.72 18.10
C ARG A 469 33.44 -10.96 17.35
N ASP A 470 34.67 -10.90 16.82
CA ASP A 470 35.40 -12.08 16.37
C ASP A 470 35.84 -12.91 17.58
N LEU A 471 35.59 -14.23 17.59
CA LEU A 471 35.88 -15.13 18.72
C LEU A 471 37.14 -15.92 18.49
N MET A 472 37.24 -16.68 17.40
CA MET A 472 38.37 -17.57 17.11
C MET A 472 38.57 -17.76 15.62
N ALA A 473 39.77 -18.09 15.22
CA ALA A 473 40.07 -18.44 13.84
C ALA A 473 39.52 -19.82 13.47
N MET A 474 38.88 -19.93 12.30
CA MET A 474 38.47 -21.16 11.65
C MET A 474 39.14 -21.30 10.28
N GLY A 475 38.90 -22.41 9.59
CA GLY A 475 39.53 -22.66 8.27
C GLY A 475 39.23 -21.59 7.19
N GLY A 476 38.09 -20.90 7.29
CA GLY A 476 37.65 -19.87 6.33
C GLY A 476 37.84 -18.43 6.80
N GLY A 477 38.21 -18.18 8.03
CA GLY A 477 38.33 -16.84 8.60
C GLY A 477 37.98 -16.80 10.09
N GLN A 478 37.58 -15.63 10.58
CA GLN A 478 37.20 -15.48 11.98
C GLN A 478 35.74 -15.89 12.21
N MET A 479 35.53 -16.83 13.15
CA MET A 479 34.20 -17.05 13.71
C MET A 479 33.76 -15.78 14.44
N ALA A 480 32.56 -15.30 14.19
CA ALA A 480 32.04 -14.10 14.81
C ALA A 480 30.70 -14.36 15.51
N VAL A 481 30.48 -13.66 16.62
CA VAL A 481 29.22 -13.67 17.34
C VAL A 481 28.64 -12.28 17.41
N ALA A 482 27.31 -12.18 17.32
CA ALA A 482 26.57 -10.99 17.73
C ALA A 482 25.51 -11.35 18.76
N VAL A 483 25.28 -10.43 19.70
CA VAL A 483 24.22 -10.50 20.70
C VAL A 483 23.50 -9.17 20.76
N GLY A 484 22.23 -9.17 21.06
CA GLY A 484 21.48 -7.93 21.16
C GLY A 484 20.19 -8.05 21.94
N THR A 485 19.66 -6.90 22.31
CA THR A 485 18.41 -6.76 23.05
C THR A 485 17.60 -5.59 22.53
N GLU A 486 16.30 -5.70 22.65
CA GLU A 486 15.34 -4.63 22.32
C GLU A 486 14.28 -4.57 23.42
N ILE A 487 14.00 -3.37 23.91
CA ILE A 487 12.90 -3.10 24.83
C ILE A 487 12.04 -2.03 24.17
N ARG A 488 10.75 -2.32 23.97
CA ARG A 488 9.85 -1.44 23.23
C ARG A 488 8.49 -1.32 23.91
N ARG A 489 7.95 -0.12 23.91
CA ARG A 489 6.57 0.15 24.31
C ARG A 489 5.82 0.73 23.13
N GLU A 490 4.67 0.15 22.83
CA GLU A 490 3.73 0.62 21.83
C GLU A 490 2.42 1.04 22.49
N THR A 491 1.85 2.16 22.03
CA THR A 491 0.52 2.63 22.43
C THR A 491 -0.25 3.05 21.20
N ALA A 492 -1.56 2.87 21.22
CA ALA A 492 -2.47 3.30 20.18
C ALA A 492 -3.74 3.88 20.81
N ASP A 493 -4.16 5.04 20.31
CA ASP A 493 -5.39 5.72 20.72
C ASP A 493 -6.24 5.98 19.49
N PHE A 494 -7.49 5.50 19.49
CA PHE A 494 -8.48 5.64 18.42
C PHE A 494 -9.64 6.45 18.95
N ASN A 495 -9.85 7.64 18.38
CA ASN A 495 -10.87 8.58 18.83
C ASN A 495 -11.92 8.82 17.75
N VAL A 496 -13.18 8.64 18.08
CA VAL A 496 -14.33 8.91 17.20
C VAL A 496 -15.15 10.04 17.80
N ASN A 497 -15.38 11.08 17.01
CA ASN A 497 -16.30 12.16 17.38
C ASN A 497 -17.75 11.73 17.15
N ARG A 498 -18.35 11.17 18.18
CA ARG A 498 -19.72 10.66 18.11
C ARG A 498 -20.76 11.72 17.77
N ALA A 499 -20.52 12.97 18.14
CA ALA A 499 -21.45 14.07 17.82
C ALA A 499 -21.63 14.28 16.31
N ILE A 500 -20.63 13.89 15.49
CA ILE A 500 -20.71 13.93 14.03
C ILE A 500 -20.96 12.51 13.48
N ALA A 501 -20.15 11.55 13.88
CA ALA A 501 -20.17 10.20 13.32
C ALA A 501 -21.53 9.49 13.48
N SER A 502 -22.23 9.66 14.61
CA SER A 502 -23.53 9.03 14.84
C SER A 502 -24.67 9.63 14.01
N GLN A 503 -24.47 10.80 13.42
CA GLN A 503 -25.48 11.48 12.63
C GLN A 503 -25.43 11.13 11.13
N ALA A 504 -24.32 10.56 10.64
CA ALA A 504 -24.12 10.23 9.23
C ALA A 504 -23.85 8.73 9.04
N SER A 505 -24.85 7.96 8.65
CA SER A 505 -24.68 6.54 8.31
C SER A 505 -23.68 6.33 7.18
N SER A 506 -23.63 7.26 6.22
CA SER A 506 -22.68 7.26 5.10
C SER A 506 -21.20 7.47 5.49
N SER A 507 -20.91 7.72 6.78
CA SER A 507 -19.55 7.79 7.30
C SER A 507 -18.90 6.43 7.52
N GLY A 508 -19.69 5.37 7.69
CA GLY A 508 -19.23 4.07 8.15
C GLY A 508 -18.85 4.01 9.65
N LEU A 509 -18.99 5.12 10.37
CA LEU A 509 -18.55 5.28 11.77
C LEU A 509 -19.71 5.44 12.77
N SER A 510 -20.96 5.34 12.34
CA SER A 510 -22.15 5.67 13.15
C SER A 510 -22.32 4.78 14.36
N GLY A 511 -21.73 3.76 14.63
CA GLY A 511 -21.75 2.93 15.85
C GLY A 511 -20.43 2.90 16.60
N SER A 512 -19.42 3.60 16.10
CA SER A 512 -18.06 3.48 16.61
C SER A 512 -17.84 4.16 17.94
N LEU A 513 -17.01 3.56 18.80
CA LEU A 513 -16.60 4.07 20.10
C LEU A 513 -15.08 4.25 20.12
N SER A 514 -14.62 5.29 20.83
CA SER A 514 -13.17 5.47 21.06
C SER A 514 -12.60 4.27 21.83
N LYS A 515 -11.41 3.85 21.45
CA LYS A 515 -10.68 2.72 22.02
C LYS A 515 -9.20 3.08 22.17
N SER A 516 -8.52 2.40 23.08
CA SER A 516 -7.06 2.51 23.21
C SER A 516 -6.44 1.16 23.54
N GLY A 517 -5.15 1.03 23.27
CA GLY A 517 -4.38 -0.17 23.57
C GLY A 517 -2.92 0.16 23.83
N SER A 518 -2.24 -0.69 24.61
CA SER A 518 -0.79 -0.58 24.80
C SER A 518 -0.17 -1.95 25.03
N ARG A 519 1.12 -2.08 24.69
CA ARG A 519 1.90 -3.28 25.00
C ARG A 519 3.37 -2.97 25.22
N ASN A 520 4.01 -3.83 26.00
CA ASN A 520 5.45 -3.86 26.21
C ASN A 520 6.04 -5.08 25.52
N ILE A 521 7.20 -4.91 24.92
CA ILE A 521 7.91 -5.95 24.16
C ILE A 521 9.33 -5.98 24.67
N GLN A 522 9.85 -7.18 24.91
CA GLN A 522 11.23 -7.44 25.30
C GLN A 522 11.78 -8.51 24.38
N ALA A 523 12.97 -8.30 23.84
CA ALA A 523 13.60 -9.27 22.95
C ALA A 523 15.08 -9.44 23.25
N LEU A 524 15.55 -10.67 23.04
CA LEU A 524 16.95 -11.04 23.05
C LEU A 524 17.26 -11.81 21.78
N PHE A 525 18.40 -11.55 21.16
CA PHE A 525 18.82 -12.30 19.99
C PHE A 525 20.32 -12.57 19.98
N THR A 526 20.70 -13.61 19.27
CA THR A 526 22.09 -13.98 19.02
C THR A 526 22.27 -14.41 17.56
N GLU A 527 23.43 -14.14 17.03
CA GLU A 527 23.87 -14.56 15.71
C GLU A 527 25.30 -15.11 15.79
N LEU A 528 25.57 -16.22 15.09
CA LEU A 528 26.88 -16.82 14.92
C LEU A 528 27.21 -16.90 13.43
N ASN A 529 28.40 -16.49 13.07
CA ASN A 529 28.96 -16.69 11.75
C ASN A 529 30.14 -17.67 11.82
N LEU A 530 30.04 -18.77 11.08
CA LEU A 530 30.94 -19.93 11.12
C LEU A 530 31.56 -20.14 9.75
N PRO A 531 32.71 -19.52 9.43
CA PRO A 531 33.45 -19.73 8.19
C PRO A 531 34.28 -21.03 8.30
N PHE A 532 33.67 -22.18 7.93
CA PHE A 532 34.33 -23.49 7.99
C PHE A 532 35.52 -23.58 7.07
N THR A 533 35.35 -23.14 5.81
CA THR A 533 36.41 -22.99 4.82
C THR A 533 36.29 -21.62 4.13
N LYS A 534 37.23 -21.27 3.28
CA LYS A 534 37.13 -20.04 2.48
C LYS A 534 35.91 -20.02 1.57
N GLU A 535 35.45 -21.20 1.17
CA GLU A 535 34.32 -21.42 0.27
C GLU A 535 33.00 -21.59 1.03
N LEU A 536 33.01 -22.11 2.27
CA LEU A 536 31.80 -22.50 3.02
C LEU A 536 31.67 -21.73 4.32
N GLU A 537 30.58 -21.01 4.43
CA GLU A 537 30.17 -20.24 5.60
C GLU A 537 28.75 -20.61 6.02
N MET A 538 28.50 -20.75 7.32
CA MET A 538 27.18 -20.96 7.91
C MET A 538 26.84 -19.82 8.87
N GLN A 539 25.64 -19.31 8.78
CA GLN A 539 25.04 -18.34 9.68
C GLN A 539 23.96 -19.02 10.50
N LEU A 540 24.02 -18.87 11.83
CA LEU A 540 22.97 -19.30 12.74
C LEU A 540 22.46 -18.08 13.49
N ALA A 541 21.14 -17.95 13.62
CA ALA A 541 20.54 -16.89 14.43
C ALA A 541 19.34 -17.42 15.22
N ALA A 542 19.10 -16.85 16.36
CA ALA A 542 17.90 -17.11 17.14
C ALA A 542 17.47 -15.85 17.90
N ARG A 543 16.16 -15.61 17.93
CA ARG A 543 15.56 -14.50 18.67
C ARG A 543 14.41 -15.00 19.52
N TYR A 544 14.36 -14.52 20.75
CA TYR A 544 13.25 -14.67 21.68
C TYR A 544 12.57 -13.33 21.89
N ASP A 545 11.26 -13.29 21.71
CA ASP A 545 10.44 -12.10 21.93
C ASP A 545 9.35 -12.41 22.96
N ARG A 546 9.13 -11.48 23.90
CA ARG A 546 8.08 -11.52 24.91
C ARG A 546 7.19 -10.29 24.76
N TYR A 547 5.91 -10.53 24.51
CA TYR A 547 4.85 -9.53 24.40
C TYR A 547 3.96 -9.58 25.63
N SER A 548 3.58 -8.43 26.19
CA SER A 548 2.72 -8.38 27.38
C SER A 548 1.27 -8.83 27.09
N ASP A 549 0.85 -8.86 25.83
CA ASP A 549 -0.55 -9.08 25.44
C ASP A 549 -0.81 -10.34 24.60
N VAL A 550 0.22 -10.94 24.00
CA VAL A 550 0.09 -12.12 23.14
C VAL A 550 1.09 -13.25 23.43
N GLY A 551 1.85 -13.13 24.54
CA GLY A 551 2.78 -14.16 25.01
C GLY A 551 4.17 -14.05 24.38
N ASN A 552 4.83 -15.20 24.17
CA ASN A 552 6.23 -15.26 23.71
C ASN A 552 6.39 -16.12 22.46
N THR A 553 7.51 -15.89 21.76
CA THR A 553 7.88 -16.65 20.59
C THR A 553 9.41 -16.76 20.49
N THR A 554 9.87 -17.86 19.88
CA THR A 554 11.29 -18.09 19.55
C THR A 554 11.42 -18.43 18.09
N ASN A 555 12.30 -17.71 17.40
CA ASN A 555 12.47 -17.81 15.95
C ASN A 555 13.93 -18.09 15.60
N PRO A 556 14.29 -19.34 15.27
CA PRO A 556 15.58 -19.72 14.74
C PRO A 556 15.69 -19.45 13.22
N LYS A 557 16.94 -19.27 12.77
CA LYS A 557 17.34 -19.19 11.37
C LYS A 557 18.68 -19.88 11.15
N ILE A 558 18.81 -20.57 10.02
CA ILE A 558 20.05 -21.08 9.48
C ILE A 558 20.23 -20.54 8.07
N GLY A 559 21.44 -20.11 7.74
CA GLY A 559 21.85 -19.73 6.40
C GLY A 559 23.16 -20.40 6.02
N LEU A 560 23.28 -20.78 4.75
CA LEU A 560 24.51 -21.36 4.18
C LEU A 560 24.92 -20.53 2.98
N ARG A 561 26.22 -20.27 2.87
CA ARG A 561 26.88 -19.63 1.74
C ARG A 561 28.02 -20.53 1.29
N TYR A 562 27.98 -20.95 0.04
CA TYR A 562 29.00 -21.78 -0.58
C TYR A 562 29.48 -21.16 -1.88
N GLN A 563 30.76 -20.79 -1.93
CA GLN A 563 31.39 -20.18 -3.10
C GLN A 563 32.59 -21.02 -3.56
N PRO A 564 32.35 -22.13 -4.33
CA PRO A 564 33.41 -23.03 -4.76
C PRO A 564 34.43 -22.40 -5.71
N MET A 565 34.03 -21.35 -6.38
CA MET A 565 34.87 -20.51 -7.26
C MET A 565 34.37 -19.07 -7.27
N PRO A 566 35.24 -18.09 -7.58
CA PRO A 566 34.87 -16.67 -7.57
C PRO A 566 33.60 -16.33 -8.39
N GLN A 567 33.39 -17.12 -9.46
CA GLN A 567 32.27 -16.91 -10.41
C GLN A 567 30.94 -17.53 -10.00
N LEU A 568 30.91 -18.38 -8.96
CA LEU A 568 29.71 -19.08 -8.53
C LEU A 568 29.52 -19.02 -7.02
N LEU A 569 28.47 -18.39 -6.59
CA LEU A 569 27.98 -18.41 -5.22
C LEU A 569 26.66 -19.18 -5.18
N VAL A 570 26.55 -20.16 -4.28
CA VAL A 570 25.30 -20.87 -3.94
C VAL A 570 24.93 -20.48 -2.53
N ARG A 571 23.65 -20.19 -2.29
CA ARG A 571 23.13 -19.78 -0.98
C ARG A 571 21.81 -20.46 -0.66
N GLY A 572 21.55 -20.62 0.64
CA GLY A 572 20.27 -21.15 1.07
C GLY A 572 19.99 -20.76 2.52
N SER A 573 18.71 -20.64 2.86
CA SER A 573 18.30 -20.34 4.23
C SER A 573 17.02 -21.10 4.60
N ALA A 574 16.86 -21.35 5.92
CA ALA A 574 15.61 -21.80 6.50
C ALA A 574 15.36 -21.03 7.81
N SER A 575 14.14 -20.56 8.00
CA SER A 575 13.79 -19.77 9.18
C SER A 575 12.34 -19.95 9.60
N THR A 576 12.06 -19.62 10.85
CA THR A 576 10.70 -19.39 11.32
C THR A 576 10.48 -17.90 11.54
N GLY A 577 9.23 -17.47 11.46
CA GLY A 577 8.85 -16.10 11.71
C GLY A 577 7.48 -16.01 12.36
N PHE A 578 7.12 -14.81 12.79
CA PHE A 578 5.82 -14.53 13.37
C PHE A 578 5.39 -13.09 13.11
N ARG A 579 4.09 -12.85 13.24
CA ARG A 579 3.51 -11.52 13.33
C ARG A 579 2.59 -11.42 14.52
N ALA A 580 2.87 -10.50 15.43
CA ALA A 580 1.95 -10.17 16.49
C ALA A 580 0.76 -9.38 15.91
N PRO A 581 -0.50 -9.62 16.34
CA PRO A 581 -1.61 -8.77 15.99
C PRO A 581 -1.29 -7.32 16.31
N THR A 582 -1.67 -6.37 15.47
CA THR A 582 -1.48 -4.94 15.75
C THR A 582 -2.38 -4.47 16.88
N LEU A 583 -2.10 -3.30 17.46
CA LEU A 583 -2.98 -2.73 18.48
C LEU A 583 -4.35 -2.34 17.88
N PHE A 584 -4.42 -1.99 16.59
CA PHE A 584 -5.68 -1.76 15.89
C PHE A 584 -6.46 -3.08 15.70
N GLU A 585 -5.81 -4.14 15.23
CA GLU A 585 -6.46 -5.45 15.07
C GLU A 585 -7.04 -5.97 16.38
N LYS A 586 -6.41 -5.66 17.52
CA LYS A 586 -6.93 -6.05 18.84
C LYS A 586 -7.96 -5.08 19.41
N ASN A 587 -7.76 -3.77 19.25
CA ASN A 587 -8.50 -2.73 19.97
C ASN A 587 -9.18 -1.72 19.02
N GLY A 588 -9.16 -1.93 17.69
CA GLY A 588 -9.83 -1.04 16.74
C GLY A 588 -11.29 -0.86 17.08
N PRO A 589 -11.82 0.37 16.97
CA PRO A 589 -13.23 0.62 17.25
C PRO A 589 -14.13 -0.17 16.29
N PRO A 590 -15.25 -0.71 16.76
CA PRO A 590 -16.19 -1.35 15.87
C PRO A 590 -16.78 -0.32 14.91
N SER A 591 -16.89 -0.66 13.64
CA SER A 591 -17.55 0.13 12.62
C SER A 591 -18.72 -0.63 12.01
N ARG A 592 -19.75 0.09 11.58
CA ARG A 592 -20.92 -0.48 10.90
C ARG A 592 -20.92 0.02 9.46
N ASN A 593 -20.73 -0.89 8.54
CA ASN A 593 -20.62 -0.61 7.10
C ASN A 593 -21.67 -1.42 6.33
N ASP A 594 -21.90 -1.04 5.09
CA ASP A 594 -22.64 -1.89 4.16
C ASP A 594 -21.74 -3.06 3.70
N THR A 595 -22.36 -4.20 3.36
CA THR A 595 -21.66 -5.27 2.66
C THR A 595 -21.19 -4.80 1.29
N ASN A 596 -20.10 -5.38 0.80
CA ASN A 596 -19.55 -5.01 -0.51
C ASN A 596 -20.53 -5.38 -1.63
N ASP A 597 -21.13 -6.58 -1.52
CA ASP A 597 -22.09 -7.11 -2.48
C ASP A 597 -23.50 -7.08 -1.92
N SER A 598 -24.48 -7.28 -2.78
CA SER A 598 -25.89 -7.42 -2.41
C SER A 598 -26.20 -8.84 -2.00
N TYR A 599 -26.82 -9.01 -0.84
CA TYR A 599 -27.22 -10.30 -0.29
C TYR A 599 -28.70 -10.31 0.06
N SER A 600 -29.30 -11.49 0.04
CA SER A 600 -30.64 -11.74 0.55
C SER A 600 -30.56 -12.35 1.95
N ASP A 601 -31.45 -11.93 2.85
CA ASP A 601 -31.52 -12.52 4.17
C ASP A 601 -31.85 -14.02 4.08
N PRO A 602 -31.03 -14.88 4.70
CA PRO A 602 -31.21 -16.35 4.55
C PRO A 602 -32.54 -16.92 5.09
N ILE A 603 -33.20 -16.18 5.97
CA ILE A 603 -34.50 -16.60 6.56
C ILE A 603 -35.65 -15.89 5.87
N LEU A 604 -35.61 -14.56 5.76
CA LEU A 604 -36.72 -13.75 5.27
C LEU A 604 -36.81 -13.68 3.75
N CYS A 605 -35.66 -13.95 3.06
CA CYS A 605 -35.58 -13.94 1.59
C CYS A 605 -34.67 -15.04 1.06
N PRO A 606 -34.89 -16.34 1.41
CA PRO A 606 -34.02 -17.43 0.97
C PRO A 606 -34.02 -17.56 -0.55
N GLY A 607 -32.80 -17.60 -1.14
CA GLY A 607 -32.62 -17.67 -2.60
C GLY A 607 -33.23 -16.50 -3.37
N GLY A 608 -33.35 -15.33 -2.76
CA GLY A 608 -33.89 -14.12 -3.38
C GLY A 608 -35.42 -14.08 -3.45
N LYS A 609 -36.15 -15.03 -2.80
CA LYS A 609 -37.60 -15.06 -2.75
C LYS A 609 -38.13 -14.63 -1.40
N ALA A 610 -38.83 -13.50 -1.37
CA ALA A 610 -39.45 -12.98 -0.17
C ALA A 610 -40.40 -14.00 0.49
N GLN A 611 -40.29 -14.20 1.80
CA GLN A 611 -41.17 -15.04 2.59
C GLN A 611 -42.32 -14.20 3.17
N PRO A 612 -43.43 -14.82 3.58
CA PRO A 612 -44.50 -14.11 4.28
C PRO A 612 -43.99 -13.35 5.51
N GLY A 613 -44.30 -12.05 5.57
CA GLY A 613 -43.81 -11.15 6.65
C GLY A 613 -42.43 -10.51 6.38
N SER A 614 -41.81 -10.82 5.25
CA SER A 614 -40.58 -10.12 4.84
C SER A 614 -40.87 -8.78 4.18
N ASN A 615 -39.87 -7.90 4.21
CA ASN A 615 -39.86 -6.66 3.43
C ASN A 615 -38.80 -6.80 2.30
N PRO A 616 -39.23 -6.98 1.02
CA PRO A 616 -38.26 -7.16 -0.08
C PRO A 616 -37.20 -6.07 -0.20
N LEU A 617 -37.54 -4.81 0.16
CA LEU A 617 -36.60 -3.67 0.10
C LEU A 617 -35.59 -3.61 1.26
N ARG A 618 -35.75 -4.48 2.25
CA ARG A 618 -34.85 -4.62 3.40
C ARG A 618 -34.16 -5.98 3.40
N ASP A 619 -34.82 -7.01 2.88
CA ASP A 619 -34.45 -8.39 3.12
C ASP A 619 -33.89 -9.09 1.86
N CYS A 620 -34.15 -8.55 0.64
CA CYS A 620 -33.87 -9.24 -0.63
C CYS A 620 -32.90 -8.47 -1.52
N ASN A 621 -31.79 -9.10 -1.89
CA ASN A 621 -30.82 -8.65 -2.90
C ASN A 621 -30.40 -7.18 -2.77
N LEU A 622 -29.91 -6.80 -1.58
CA LEU A 622 -29.39 -5.46 -1.29
C LEU A 622 -28.14 -5.55 -0.41
N GLN A 623 -27.40 -4.46 -0.35
CA GLN A 623 -26.29 -4.34 0.58
C GLN A 623 -26.85 -4.36 2.01
N GLN A 624 -26.42 -5.33 2.78
CA GLN A 624 -26.78 -5.51 4.19
C GLN A 624 -25.75 -4.79 5.07
N PHE A 625 -26.00 -4.66 6.37
CA PHE A 625 -25.02 -4.13 7.29
C PHE A 625 -24.06 -5.20 7.81
N LYS A 626 -22.80 -4.81 8.02
CA LYS A 626 -21.79 -5.61 8.72
C LYS A 626 -21.14 -4.80 9.85
N LEU A 627 -20.81 -5.49 10.94
CA LEU A 627 -20.01 -4.95 12.05
C LEU A 627 -18.59 -5.49 11.92
N GLN A 628 -17.64 -4.60 11.77
CA GLN A 628 -16.21 -4.92 11.72
C GLN A 628 -15.50 -4.23 12.88
N GLY A 629 -14.37 -4.78 13.34
CA GLY A 629 -13.59 -4.18 14.42
C GLY A 629 -12.51 -5.10 14.94
N GLY A 630 -11.80 -4.62 15.97
CA GLY A 630 -10.73 -5.37 16.62
C GLY A 630 -11.24 -6.55 17.46
N ASN A 631 -10.37 -7.56 17.60
CA ASN A 631 -10.63 -8.74 18.43
C ASN A 631 -9.46 -8.97 19.41
N VAL A 632 -9.72 -8.76 20.68
CA VAL A 632 -8.70 -8.89 21.76
C VAL A 632 -8.15 -10.31 21.90
N ASN A 633 -8.85 -11.33 21.39
CA ASN A 633 -8.49 -12.75 21.48
C ASN A 633 -7.54 -13.21 20.35
N LEU A 634 -7.13 -12.33 19.46
CA LEU A 634 -6.23 -12.66 18.37
C LEU A 634 -4.89 -13.18 18.89
N LYS A 635 -4.39 -14.23 18.21
CA LYS A 635 -3.09 -14.86 18.44
C LYS A 635 -2.10 -14.46 17.34
N PRO A 636 -0.78 -14.54 17.62
CA PRO A 636 0.21 -14.31 16.57
C PRO A 636 0.08 -15.28 15.39
N GLU A 637 0.26 -14.76 14.19
CA GLU A 637 0.49 -15.56 12.99
C GLU A 637 1.89 -16.17 13.04
N LYS A 638 2.09 -17.35 12.46
CA LYS A 638 3.38 -18.06 12.44
C LYS A 638 3.77 -18.43 11.03
N SER A 639 5.04 -18.29 10.69
CA SER A 639 5.54 -18.65 9.37
C SER A 639 6.73 -19.61 9.42
N LYS A 640 6.91 -20.34 8.32
CA LYS A 640 8.14 -21.06 7.97
C LYS A 640 8.55 -20.60 6.58
N SER A 641 9.82 -20.25 6.44
CA SER A 641 10.39 -19.78 5.19
C SER A 641 11.60 -20.60 4.81
N PHE A 642 11.75 -20.88 3.54
CA PHE A 642 12.91 -21.54 2.95
C PHE A 642 13.33 -20.79 1.69
N SER A 643 14.63 -20.59 1.47
CA SER A 643 15.16 -20.04 0.23
C SER A 643 16.40 -20.82 -0.23
N PHE A 644 16.59 -20.89 -1.56
CA PHE A 644 17.77 -21.49 -2.20
C PHE A 644 18.06 -20.76 -3.50
N GLY A 645 19.31 -20.36 -3.72
CA GLY A 645 19.65 -19.61 -4.93
C GLY A 645 21.12 -19.68 -5.31
N ALA A 646 21.41 -19.11 -6.45
CA ALA A 646 22.75 -19.00 -6.98
C ALA A 646 23.00 -17.62 -7.60
N VAL A 647 24.23 -17.14 -7.43
CA VAL A 647 24.75 -15.96 -8.14
C VAL A 647 25.90 -16.42 -9.03
N VAL A 648 25.85 -16.06 -10.31
CA VAL A 648 26.84 -16.45 -11.32
C VAL A 648 27.44 -15.18 -11.94
N GLU A 649 28.74 -15.08 -11.90
CA GLU A 649 29.54 -14.01 -12.52
C GLU A 649 30.54 -14.58 -13.53
N PRO A 650 30.07 -15.05 -14.71
CA PRO A 650 30.92 -15.72 -15.68
C PRO A 650 32.08 -14.83 -16.16
N ILE A 651 31.85 -13.55 -16.20
CA ILE A 651 32.83 -12.47 -16.46
C ILE A 651 32.48 -11.26 -15.54
N PRO A 652 33.45 -10.38 -15.21
CA PRO A 652 33.22 -9.25 -14.29
C PRO A 652 32.15 -8.26 -14.72
N SER A 653 31.78 -8.30 -16.00
CA SER A 653 30.73 -7.41 -16.55
C SER A 653 29.31 -7.99 -16.48
N VAL A 654 29.14 -9.26 -16.10
CA VAL A 654 27.85 -9.96 -16.09
C VAL A 654 27.62 -10.60 -14.73
N THR A 655 26.59 -10.16 -14.02
CA THR A 655 26.12 -10.81 -12.79
C THR A 655 24.69 -11.27 -13.02
N PHE A 656 24.42 -12.55 -12.78
CA PHE A 656 23.09 -13.15 -12.82
C PHE A 656 22.80 -13.83 -11.47
N ALA A 657 21.63 -13.60 -10.90
CA ALA A 657 21.18 -14.30 -9.71
C ALA A 657 19.77 -14.88 -9.90
N ALA A 658 19.55 -16.03 -9.31
CA ALA A 658 18.23 -16.65 -9.23
C ALA A 658 18.04 -17.28 -7.84
N ASP A 659 16.97 -16.90 -7.16
CA ASP A 659 16.64 -17.36 -5.80
C ASP A 659 15.20 -17.91 -5.76
N TYR A 660 15.08 -19.22 -5.53
CA TYR A 660 13.81 -19.85 -5.18
C TYR A 660 13.46 -19.54 -3.73
N TRP A 661 12.20 -19.28 -3.47
CA TRP A 661 11.68 -19.03 -2.14
C TRP A 661 10.36 -19.75 -1.91
N ASN A 662 10.10 -20.18 -0.66
CA ASN A 662 8.85 -20.79 -0.21
C ASN A 662 8.49 -20.25 1.17
N ILE A 663 7.24 -19.82 1.35
CA ILE A 663 6.71 -19.30 2.61
C ILE A 663 5.38 -19.98 2.92
N GLN A 664 5.26 -20.49 4.13
CA GLN A 664 4.02 -21.03 4.69
C GLN A 664 3.63 -20.20 5.91
N LEU A 665 2.45 -19.61 5.89
CA LEU A 665 1.88 -18.81 6.97
C LEU A 665 0.68 -19.53 7.57
N LYS A 666 0.59 -19.61 8.89
CA LYS A 666 -0.53 -20.21 9.63
C LYS A 666 -1.19 -19.18 10.52
N ASP A 667 -2.46 -19.44 10.85
CA ASP A 667 -3.28 -18.59 11.72
C ASP A 667 -3.39 -17.16 11.20
N LYS A 668 -3.53 -16.97 9.85
CA LYS A 668 -3.69 -15.67 9.18
C LYS A 668 -4.79 -14.88 9.85
N ILE A 669 -4.49 -13.63 10.22
CA ILE A 669 -5.49 -12.68 10.76
C ILE A 669 -6.22 -12.03 9.60
N ALA A 670 -7.52 -12.25 9.52
CA ALA A 670 -8.41 -11.66 8.52
C ALA A 670 -9.87 -11.70 8.99
N ALA A 671 -10.75 -10.96 8.32
CA ALA A 671 -12.18 -11.13 8.41
C ALA A 671 -12.62 -12.30 7.50
N LEU A 672 -13.76 -12.91 7.79
CA LEU A 672 -14.37 -13.90 6.90
C LEU A 672 -14.94 -13.18 5.67
N PRO A 673 -14.75 -13.69 4.44
CA PRO A 673 -15.45 -13.13 3.30
C PRO A 673 -16.97 -13.19 3.47
N GLU A 674 -17.65 -12.10 3.16
CA GLU A 674 -19.12 -11.99 3.25
C GLU A 674 -19.81 -13.14 2.51
N GLN A 675 -19.31 -13.47 1.32
CA GLN A 675 -19.81 -14.58 0.52
C GLN A 675 -19.72 -15.93 1.27
N THR A 676 -18.67 -16.15 2.05
CA THR A 676 -18.51 -17.34 2.89
C THR A 676 -19.56 -17.36 4.00
N ILE A 677 -19.82 -16.22 4.63
CA ILE A 677 -20.83 -16.08 5.70
C ILE A 677 -22.24 -16.35 5.14
N TYR A 678 -22.62 -15.63 4.08
CA TYR A 678 -23.95 -15.78 3.46
C TYR A 678 -24.13 -17.11 2.75
N GLY A 679 -23.07 -17.67 2.15
CA GLY A 679 -23.10 -18.97 1.45
C GLY A 679 -23.33 -20.18 2.34
N ASN A 680 -23.09 -20.05 3.65
CA ASN A 680 -23.31 -21.16 4.60
C ASN A 680 -23.94 -20.66 5.91
N TYR A 681 -25.21 -20.22 5.82
CA TYR A 681 -25.97 -19.73 6.97
C TYR A 681 -26.01 -20.74 8.12
N ALA A 682 -26.17 -22.04 7.84
CA ALA A 682 -26.26 -23.07 8.88
C ALA A 682 -25.01 -23.09 9.79
N LYS A 683 -23.84 -22.89 9.22
CA LYS A 683 -22.56 -22.82 9.92
C LYS A 683 -22.37 -21.49 10.66
N TYR A 684 -22.75 -20.38 10.02
CA TYR A 684 -22.43 -19.03 10.48
C TYR A 684 -23.63 -18.28 11.08
N LYS A 685 -24.75 -18.97 11.36
CA LYS A 685 -25.98 -18.35 11.92
C LYS A 685 -25.75 -17.47 13.14
N ALA A 686 -24.74 -17.77 13.96
CA ALA A 686 -24.40 -16.97 15.14
C ALA A 686 -23.84 -15.58 14.80
N LEU A 687 -23.34 -15.39 13.58
CA LEU A 687 -22.84 -14.09 13.11
C LEU A 687 -23.96 -13.18 12.59
N PHE A 688 -25.17 -13.69 12.38
CA PHE A 688 -26.32 -12.90 11.93
C PHE A 688 -27.03 -12.27 13.12
N LEU A 689 -26.78 -10.99 13.33
CA LEU A 689 -27.51 -10.21 14.34
C LEU A 689 -28.89 -9.83 13.83
N ARG A 690 -29.87 -9.97 14.71
CA ARG A 690 -31.27 -9.64 14.41
C ARG A 690 -31.82 -8.64 15.41
N ASN A 691 -32.74 -7.81 14.95
CA ASN A 691 -33.55 -6.97 15.79
C ASN A 691 -34.58 -7.80 16.60
N PRO A 692 -35.19 -7.25 17.65
CA PRO A 692 -36.20 -7.98 18.46
C PRO A 692 -37.40 -8.47 17.63
N ASP A 693 -37.74 -7.83 16.51
CA ASP A 693 -38.80 -8.23 15.59
C ASP A 693 -38.37 -9.35 14.60
N GLY A 694 -37.14 -9.85 14.71
CA GLY A 694 -36.57 -10.85 13.83
C GLY A 694 -36.00 -10.31 12.51
N SER A 695 -36.10 -9.00 12.24
CA SER A 695 -35.52 -8.39 11.04
C SER A 695 -33.99 -8.37 11.07
N PRO A 696 -33.34 -8.36 9.91
CA PRO A 696 -31.88 -8.23 9.85
C PRO A 696 -31.38 -6.97 10.54
N ASN A 697 -30.30 -7.08 11.28
CA ASN A 697 -29.58 -5.94 11.84
C ASN A 697 -28.22 -5.78 11.16
N ALA A 698 -27.33 -6.76 11.33
CA ALA A 698 -26.00 -6.79 10.71
C ALA A 698 -25.43 -8.22 10.76
N ILE A 699 -24.37 -8.48 9.99
CA ILE A 699 -23.50 -9.63 10.25
C ILE A 699 -22.29 -9.18 11.07
N GLU A 700 -21.82 -10.05 12.00
CA GLU A 700 -20.53 -9.85 12.71
C GLU A 700 -19.39 -10.39 11.86
N ASP A 701 -18.49 -9.50 11.44
CA ASP A 701 -17.36 -9.81 10.59
C ASP A 701 -16.05 -9.31 11.25
N PHE A 702 -15.87 -9.65 12.53
CA PHE A 702 -14.67 -9.31 13.27
C PHE A 702 -13.46 -10.12 12.81
N LEU A 703 -12.27 -9.54 12.99
CA LEU A 703 -11.00 -10.20 12.69
C LEU A 703 -10.83 -11.49 13.51
N ASN A 704 -10.34 -12.54 12.86
CA ASN A 704 -10.07 -13.85 13.46
C ASN A 704 -8.78 -14.45 12.92
N ASN A 705 -8.20 -15.41 13.65
CA ASN A 705 -7.13 -16.25 13.12
C ASN A 705 -7.76 -17.33 12.22
N LEU A 706 -7.66 -17.15 10.92
CA LEU A 706 -8.24 -18.02 9.90
C LEU A 706 -7.31 -19.15 9.46
N GLY A 707 -7.26 -19.46 8.19
CA GLY A 707 -6.51 -20.58 7.61
C GLY A 707 -5.02 -20.33 7.37
N GLU A 708 -4.51 -21.01 6.37
CA GLU A 708 -3.10 -20.98 5.97
C GLU A 708 -2.93 -20.22 4.65
N VAL A 709 -1.71 -19.69 4.44
CA VAL A 709 -1.23 -19.20 3.14
C VAL A 709 0.03 -19.98 2.77
N LYS A 710 0.10 -20.46 1.52
CA LYS A 710 1.26 -21.17 0.95
C LYS A 710 1.66 -20.47 -0.33
N THR A 711 2.85 -19.93 -0.38
CA THR A 711 3.35 -19.22 -1.54
C THR A 711 4.79 -19.60 -1.83
N ASP A 712 5.12 -19.72 -3.11
CA ASP A 712 6.47 -19.98 -3.59
C ASP A 712 6.72 -19.35 -4.96
N GLY A 713 7.99 -19.16 -5.28
CA GLY A 713 8.38 -18.53 -6.54
C GLY A 713 9.89 -18.42 -6.73
N VAL A 714 10.29 -17.68 -7.74
CA VAL A 714 11.69 -17.43 -8.09
C VAL A 714 11.88 -15.92 -8.32
N ASP A 715 12.87 -15.36 -7.63
CA ASP A 715 13.37 -14.01 -7.92
C ASP A 715 14.59 -14.13 -8.81
N VAL A 716 14.66 -13.31 -9.87
CA VAL A 716 15.80 -13.26 -10.78
C VAL A 716 16.35 -11.84 -10.85
N SER A 717 17.67 -11.71 -10.99
CA SER A 717 18.29 -10.42 -11.27
C SER A 717 19.42 -10.59 -12.29
N LEU A 718 19.57 -9.60 -13.17
CA LEU A 718 20.63 -9.51 -14.16
C LEU A 718 21.24 -8.12 -14.12
N THR A 719 22.56 -8.04 -14.06
CA THR A 719 23.31 -6.80 -14.26
C THR A 719 24.36 -7.05 -15.33
N LEU A 720 24.32 -6.24 -16.39
CA LEU A 720 25.29 -6.25 -17.48
C LEU A 720 25.95 -4.88 -17.54
N ARG A 721 27.26 -4.83 -17.28
CA ARG A 721 28.09 -3.63 -17.41
C ARG A 721 28.96 -3.79 -18.62
N LEU A 722 28.62 -3.12 -19.73
CA LEU A 722 29.42 -3.19 -20.93
C LEU A 722 30.77 -2.48 -20.73
N PRO A 723 31.85 -2.98 -21.34
CA PRO A 723 33.12 -2.29 -21.32
C PRO A 723 32.99 -0.85 -21.83
N ARG A 724 33.76 0.06 -21.26
CA ARG A 724 33.72 1.47 -21.65
C ARG A 724 34.17 1.60 -23.13
N THR A 725 33.39 2.33 -23.91
CA THR A 725 33.64 2.64 -25.32
C THR A 725 33.78 4.14 -25.52
N SER A 726 34.18 4.58 -26.72
CA SER A 726 34.12 6.00 -27.10
C SER A 726 32.70 6.55 -27.10
N ALA A 727 31.67 5.69 -27.25
CA ALA A 727 30.27 6.05 -27.12
C ALA A 727 29.80 6.19 -25.66
N GLY A 728 30.62 5.87 -24.66
CA GLY A 728 30.32 5.98 -23.23
C GLY A 728 30.19 4.64 -22.52
N ASN A 729 29.60 4.68 -21.34
CA ASN A 729 29.33 3.53 -20.49
C ASN A 729 27.85 3.10 -20.61
N PHE A 730 27.61 1.81 -20.73
CA PHE A 730 26.28 1.23 -20.78
C PHE A 730 26.12 0.22 -19.64
N THR A 731 25.01 0.32 -18.93
CA THR A 731 24.62 -0.67 -17.90
C THR A 731 23.17 -1.08 -18.15
N VAL A 732 22.94 -2.40 -18.26
CA VAL A 732 21.60 -2.98 -18.32
C VAL A 732 21.33 -3.68 -16.99
N THR A 733 20.19 -3.41 -16.37
CA THR A 733 19.73 -4.10 -15.18
C THR A 733 18.33 -4.67 -15.42
N MET A 734 18.06 -5.81 -14.87
CA MET A 734 16.73 -6.43 -14.86
C MET A 734 16.55 -7.16 -13.54
N ASP A 735 15.46 -6.86 -12.87
CA ASP A 735 14.95 -7.61 -11.71
C ASP A 735 13.57 -8.15 -12.04
N GLY A 736 13.30 -9.40 -11.65
CA GLY A 736 12.02 -10.05 -11.90
C GLY A 736 11.62 -10.99 -10.79
N THR A 737 10.31 -11.17 -10.59
CA THR A 737 9.73 -12.13 -9.67
C THR A 737 8.70 -12.98 -10.41
N TYR A 738 8.91 -14.28 -10.41
CA TYR A 738 7.97 -15.29 -10.87
C TYR A 738 7.32 -15.96 -9.67
N VAL A 739 6.00 -15.81 -9.52
CA VAL A 739 5.23 -16.50 -8.50
C VAL A 739 4.65 -17.79 -9.11
N HIS A 740 5.10 -18.92 -8.59
CA HIS A 740 4.61 -20.22 -9.02
C HIS A 740 3.26 -20.53 -8.35
N LYS A 741 3.17 -20.29 -7.05
CA LYS A 741 2.03 -20.63 -6.22
C LYS A 741 1.71 -19.54 -5.21
N TYR A 742 0.41 -19.24 -5.05
CA TYR A 742 -0.15 -18.47 -3.95
C TYR A 742 -1.54 -19.02 -3.63
N ASP A 743 -1.59 -19.87 -2.60
CA ASP A 743 -2.81 -20.53 -2.15
C ASP A 743 -3.13 -20.08 -0.73
N TYR A 744 -4.37 -19.76 -0.48
CA TYR A 744 -4.83 -19.36 0.85
C TYR A 744 -6.16 -20.02 1.21
N GLN A 745 -6.44 -20.07 2.51
CA GLN A 745 -7.71 -20.53 3.04
C GLN A 745 -8.45 -19.36 3.70
N ASN A 746 -9.76 -19.25 3.47
CA ASN A 746 -10.63 -18.27 4.12
C ASN A 746 -11.05 -18.69 5.54
N GLU A 747 -10.88 -19.96 5.88
CA GLU A 747 -11.20 -20.50 7.19
C GLU A 747 -10.28 -21.67 7.53
N ARG A 748 -10.18 -22.03 8.82
CA ARG A 748 -9.40 -23.20 9.26
C ARG A 748 -9.92 -24.47 8.61
N SER A 749 -8.99 -25.23 8.06
CA SER A 749 -9.29 -26.50 7.36
C SER A 749 -10.23 -26.37 6.17
N GLY A 750 -10.46 -25.15 5.66
CA GLY A 750 -11.18 -24.90 4.42
C GLY A 750 -10.38 -25.32 3.19
N GLU A 751 -11.02 -25.27 2.04
CA GLU A 751 -10.33 -25.50 0.75
C GLU A 751 -9.33 -24.39 0.46
N PHE A 752 -8.24 -24.74 -0.25
CA PHE A 752 -7.29 -23.76 -0.73
C PHE A 752 -7.80 -23.06 -1.99
N ILE A 753 -7.77 -21.74 -1.95
CA ILE A 753 -8.10 -20.87 -3.08
C ILE A 753 -6.80 -20.48 -3.78
N HIS A 754 -6.72 -20.75 -5.09
CA HIS A 754 -5.56 -20.38 -5.92
C HIS A 754 -5.70 -18.95 -6.41
N ASN A 755 -4.68 -18.10 -6.17
CA ASN A 755 -4.75 -16.67 -6.47
C ASN A 755 -3.67 -16.14 -7.44
N VAL A 756 -2.78 -16.99 -7.93
CA VAL A 756 -1.75 -16.57 -8.90
C VAL A 756 -2.35 -16.33 -10.27
N GLY A 757 -2.22 -15.10 -10.77
CA GLY A 757 -2.77 -14.70 -12.07
C GLY A 757 -4.29 -14.76 -12.14
N ARG A 758 -4.96 -14.57 -11.01
CA ARG A 758 -6.41 -14.60 -10.88
C ARG A 758 -6.87 -13.64 -9.78
N TYR A 759 -7.95 -12.93 -10.04
CA TYR A 759 -8.69 -12.19 -9.03
C TYR A 759 -9.73 -13.15 -8.40
N ALA A 760 -9.45 -13.58 -7.17
CA ALA A 760 -10.42 -14.35 -6.38
C ALA A 760 -11.13 -13.41 -5.37
N ASP A 761 -11.11 -13.72 -4.07
CA ASP A 761 -11.65 -12.81 -3.04
C ASP A 761 -10.69 -11.67 -2.72
N MET A 762 -9.41 -11.85 -3.04
CA MET A 762 -8.32 -10.91 -2.76
C MET A 762 -7.73 -10.37 -4.06
N ALA A 763 -6.94 -9.32 -3.95
CA ALA A 763 -6.15 -8.81 -5.06
C ALA A 763 -5.35 -9.93 -5.75
N PRO A 764 -5.25 -9.92 -7.10
CA PRO A 764 -4.47 -10.92 -7.80
C PRO A 764 -2.99 -10.82 -7.45
N VAL A 765 -2.34 -11.96 -7.30
CA VAL A 765 -0.89 -12.07 -7.25
C VAL A 765 -0.40 -12.30 -8.68
N PHE A 766 0.45 -11.42 -9.19
CA PHE A 766 0.94 -11.53 -10.56
C PHE A 766 1.87 -12.73 -10.72
N ARG A 767 1.68 -13.50 -11.79
CA ARG A 767 2.56 -14.62 -12.11
C ARG A 767 3.97 -14.16 -12.45
N TRP A 768 4.10 -13.04 -13.15
CA TRP A 768 5.37 -12.46 -13.51
C TRP A 768 5.33 -10.93 -13.42
N GLN A 769 6.31 -10.38 -12.75
CA GLN A 769 6.60 -8.94 -12.76
C GLN A 769 8.09 -8.74 -12.98
N HIS A 770 8.46 -7.70 -13.71
CA HIS A 770 9.86 -7.29 -13.82
C HIS A 770 10.01 -5.79 -13.98
N THR A 771 11.20 -5.31 -13.63
CA THR A 771 11.71 -4.00 -14.01
C THR A 771 13.01 -4.19 -14.76
N ALA A 772 13.18 -3.44 -15.85
CA ALA A 772 14.41 -3.44 -16.63
C ALA A 772 14.83 -1.99 -16.88
N ALA A 773 16.14 -1.71 -16.88
CA ALA A 773 16.65 -0.38 -17.18
C ALA A 773 17.94 -0.47 -18.01
N LEU A 774 18.03 0.41 -19.01
CA LEU A 774 19.24 0.71 -19.75
C LEU A 774 19.73 2.09 -19.32
N ASN A 775 20.89 2.15 -18.72
CA ASN A 775 21.58 3.39 -18.36
C ASN A 775 22.75 3.61 -19.30
N TRP A 776 22.81 4.78 -19.91
CA TRP A 776 23.94 5.26 -20.70
C TRP A 776 24.50 6.52 -20.07
N SER A 777 25.85 6.64 -20.08
CA SER A 777 26.51 7.86 -19.63
C SER A 777 27.77 8.14 -20.49
N ASN A 778 27.96 9.39 -20.90
CA ASN A 778 29.13 9.85 -21.60
C ASN A 778 29.45 11.32 -21.25
N GLY A 779 30.54 11.54 -20.53
CA GLY A 779 30.88 12.86 -20.00
C GLY A 779 29.76 13.43 -19.14
N PRO A 780 29.24 14.63 -19.46
CA PRO A 780 28.16 15.25 -18.66
C PRO A 780 26.77 14.74 -19.00
N TRP A 781 26.63 13.88 -20.01
CA TRP A 781 25.32 13.37 -20.47
C TRP A 781 25.00 12.02 -19.85
N GLY A 782 23.75 11.85 -19.51
CA GLY A 782 23.17 10.59 -19.07
C GLY A 782 21.81 10.34 -19.72
N VAL A 783 21.50 9.08 -20.05
CA VAL A 783 20.17 8.66 -20.52
C VAL A 783 19.76 7.41 -19.77
N ASN A 784 18.53 7.37 -19.33
CA ASN A 784 17.89 6.20 -18.73
C ASN A 784 16.64 5.84 -19.55
N LEU A 785 16.54 4.58 -19.95
CA LEU A 785 15.32 3.97 -20.48
C LEU A 785 14.94 2.86 -19.52
N SER A 786 13.76 2.93 -18.92
CA SER A 786 13.29 1.94 -17.95
C SER A 786 11.90 1.42 -18.29
N GLN A 787 11.70 0.13 -18.03
CA GLN A 787 10.44 -0.55 -18.20
C GLN A 787 10.01 -1.19 -16.87
N SER A 788 8.72 -1.11 -16.55
CA SER A 788 8.07 -1.96 -15.56
C SER A 788 6.94 -2.75 -16.22
N PHE A 789 6.85 -4.04 -15.88
CA PHE A 789 5.91 -4.95 -16.49
C PHE A 789 5.20 -5.80 -15.44
N LYS A 790 3.89 -5.97 -15.61
CA LYS A 790 3.03 -6.88 -14.85
C LYS A 790 2.27 -7.77 -15.82
N SER A 791 2.26 -9.08 -15.55
CA SER A 791 1.55 -10.05 -16.40
C SER A 791 0.04 -9.89 -16.31
N ALA A 792 -0.67 -10.36 -17.35
CA ALA A 792 -2.12 -10.48 -17.35
C ALA A 792 -2.61 -11.42 -16.23
N TYR A 793 -3.85 -11.20 -15.79
CA TYR A 793 -4.52 -12.06 -14.81
C TYR A 793 -5.99 -12.26 -15.17
N GLN A 794 -6.59 -13.36 -14.71
CA GLN A 794 -8.02 -13.61 -14.82
C GLN A 794 -8.76 -12.64 -13.89
N ASP A 795 -9.70 -11.87 -14.44
CA ASP A 795 -10.52 -10.94 -13.66
C ASP A 795 -11.49 -11.69 -12.74
N GLN A 796 -12.17 -10.95 -11.85
CA GLN A 796 -13.08 -11.56 -10.89
C GLN A 796 -14.13 -12.45 -11.55
N ASP A 797 -14.53 -13.51 -10.86
CA ASP A 797 -15.49 -14.50 -11.38
C ASP A 797 -16.96 -14.11 -11.20
N GLN A 798 -17.24 -13.02 -10.48
CA GLN A 798 -18.61 -12.56 -10.13
C GLN A 798 -19.25 -11.72 -11.25
N VAL A 799 -19.08 -12.15 -12.48
CA VAL A 799 -19.73 -11.56 -13.66
C VAL A 799 -20.34 -12.68 -14.50
N ASP A 800 -21.34 -12.35 -15.30
CA ASP A 800 -21.94 -13.30 -16.22
C ASP A 800 -20.89 -13.97 -17.11
N PRO A 801 -21.03 -15.26 -17.43
CA PRO A 801 -20.00 -16.02 -18.15
C PRO A 801 -19.50 -15.36 -19.44
N GLU A 802 -20.38 -14.64 -20.14
CA GLU A 802 -20.06 -13.94 -21.39
C GLU A 802 -19.11 -12.74 -21.20
N PHE A 803 -19.02 -12.20 -19.98
CA PHE A 803 -18.14 -11.05 -19.63
C PHE A 803 -16.86 -11.48 -18.93
N LYS A 804 -16.67 -12.78 -18.67
CA LYS A 804 -15.42 -13.27 -18.08
C LYS A 804 -14.25 -13.03 -19.04
N HIS A 805 -13.25 -12.31 -18.57
CA HIS A 805 -12.09 -11.95 -19.39
C HIS A 805 -10.81 -11.95 -18.55
N LYS A 806 -9.70 -11.79 -19.24
CA LYS A 806 -8.41 -11.50 -18.61
C LYS A 806 -8.16 -10.01 -18.64
N VAL A 807 -7.74 -9.46 -17.50
CA VAL A 807 -7.12 -8.13 -17.46
C VAL A 807 -5.78 -8.24 -18.19
N GLU A 808 -5.55 -7.36 -19.14
CA GLU A 808 -4.36 -7.36 -19.99
C GLU A 808 -3.09 -7.09 -19.20
N ALA A 809 -1.94 -7.52 -19.72
CA ALA A 809 -0.65 -7.18 -19.14
C ALA A 809 -0.41 -5.67 -19.21
N TYR A 810 0.23 -5.13 -18.18
CA TYR A 810 0.50 -3.70 -18.08
C TYR A 810 1.99 -3.41 -18.13
N SER A 811 2.41 -2.57 -19.07
CA SER A 811 3.81 -2.25 -19.32
C SER A 811 4.03 -0.75 -19.44
N LEU A 812 4.78 -0.16 -18.50
CA LEU A 812 5.16 1.24 -18.53
C LEU A 812 6.60 1.40 -18.97
N LEU A 813 6.83 2.23 -19.99
CA LEU A 813 8.15 2.61 -20.49
C LEU A 813 8.43 4.07 -20.16
N ASN A 814 9.54 4.37 -19.47
CA ASN A 814 9.97 5.72 -19.14
C ASN A 814 11.30 6.03 -19.79
N LEU A 815 11.49 7.26 -20.26
CA LEU A 815 12.72 7.75 -20.85
C LEU A 815 13.15 9.05 -20.17
N SER A 816 14.42 9.16 -19.80
CA SER A 816 14.96 10.42 -19.29
C SER A 816 16.35 10.71 -19.83
N GLY A 817 16.67 11.99 -19.95
CA GLY A 817 17.98 12.50 -20.25
C GLY A 817 18.45 13.49 -19.19
N SER A 818 19.72 13.43 -18.81
CA SER A 818 20.32 14.34 -17.85
C SER A 818 21.57 15.01 -18.42
N TYR A 819 21.83 16.24 -17.97
CA TYR A 819 23.01 17.02 -18.31
C TYR A 819 23.62 17.68 -17.07
N SER A 820 24.90 17.44 -16.83
CA SER A 820 25.66 17.96 -15.68
C SER A 820 26.93 18.73 -16.09
N GLY A 821 26.98 19.27 -17.31
CA GLY A 821 28.15 20.01 -17.83
C GLY A 821 28.33 21.43 -17.30
N ILE A 822 27.34 21.95 -16.55
CA ILE A 822 27.43 23.25 -15.87
C ILE A 822 27.81 22.99 -14.41
N LYS A 823 28.83 23.63 -13.90
CA LYS A 823 29.30 23.45 -12.51
C LYS A 823 28.16 23.66 -11.52
N GLY A 824 27.94 22.66 -10.65
CA GLY A 824 26.90 22.67 -9.62
C GLY A 824 25.49 22.39 -10.16
N LEU A 825 25.21 22.49 -11.47
CA LEU A 825 23.87 22.32 -12.03
C LEU A 825 23.70 20.96 -12.71
N THR A 826 22.65 20.24 -12.32
CA THR A 826 22.18 19.05 -13.04
C THR A 826 20.75 19.31 -13.53
N LEU A 827 20.55 19.20 -14.84
CA LEU A 827 19.24 19.28 -15.47
C LEU A 827 18.80 17.88 -15.90
N THR A 828 17.54 17.53 -15.66
CA THR A 828 16.95 16.28 -16.14
C THR A 828 15.61 16.58 -16.79
N ALA A 829 15.37 15.99 -17.95
CA ALA A 829 14.08 16.02 -18.62
C ALA A 829 13.68 14.60 -19.01
N GLY A 830 12.41 14.28 -18.96
CA GLY A 830 11.95 12.94 -19.29
C GLY A 830 10.48 12.83 -19.61
N LEU A 831 10.11 11.62 -20.03
CA LEU A 831 8.75 11.20 -20.31
C LEU A 831 8.43 9.98 -19.44
N LYS A 832 7.51 10.15 -18.50
CA LYS A 832 6.85 9.02 -17.80
C LYS A 832 5.80 8.43 -18.74
N ASN A 833 5.65 7.12 -18.78
CA ASN A 833 4.73 6.40 -19.66
C ASN A 833 4.84 6.82 -21.12
N LEU A 834 6.02 6.63 -21.73
CA LEU A 834 6.38 7.07 -23.10
C LEU A 834 5.36 6.65 -24.16
N LEU A 835 4.75 5.49 -24.03
CA LEU A 835 3.81 4.92 -24.99
C LEU A 835 2.34 5.34 -24.72
N ASP A 836 2.06 6.11 -23.66
CA ASP A 836 0.73 6.51 -23.21
C ASP A 836 -0.19 5.30 -22.93
N GLU A 837 0.40 4.23 -22.33
CA GLU A 837 -0.32 3.02 -21.97
C GLU A 837 -1.42 3.35 -20.96
N GLN A 838 -2.64 2.90 -21.25
CA GLN A 838 -3.79 3.15 -20.39
C GLN A 838 -3.95 2.02 -19.37
N PRO A 839 -4.52 2.27 -18.18
CA PRO A 839 -4.93 1.23 -17.27
C PRO A 839 -5.76 0.15 -17.95
N PRO A 840 -5.42 -1.14 -17.80
CA PRO A 840 -6.22 -2.21 -18.39
C PRO A 840 -7.58 -2.30 -17.69
N PHE A 841 -8.62 -2.60 -18.48
CA PHE A 841 -9.98 -2.72 -17.99
C PHE A 841 -10.11 -3.90 -17.02
N SER A 842 -10.83 -3.67 -15.90
CA SER A 842 -11.24 -4.68 -14.94
C SER A 842 -12.69 -4.47 -14.53
N ASN A 843 -13.46 -5.55 -14.42
CA ASN A 843 -14.81 -5.55 -13.86
C ASN A 843 -14.83 -5.42 -12.32
N GLN A 844 -13.66 -5.25 -11.71
CA GLN A 844 -13.54 -5.07 -10.27
C GLN A 844 -14.38 -3.86 -9.81
N GLY A 845 -15.45 -4.11 -9.07
CA GLY A 845 -16.39 -3.11 -8.58
C GLY A 845 -16.42 -2.97 -7.05
N THR A 846 -15.86 -3.94 -6.36
CA THR A 846 -15.98 -4.07 -4.90
C THR A 846 -15.19 -2.99 -4.15
N LEU A 847 -13.96 -2.69 -4.58
CA LEU A 847 -13.08 -1.76 -3.86
C LEU A 847 -13.01 -0.37 -4.52
N PHE A 848 -12.86 -0.30 -5.84
CA PHE A 848 -12.46 0.95 -6.47
C PHE A 848 -13.48 1.53 -7.45
N GLN A 849 -14.44 0.77 -7.91
CA GLN A 849 -15.60 1.24 -8.68
C GLN A 849 -15.27 2.17 -9.87
N LYS A 850 -14.19 1.89 -10.60
CA LYS A 850 -13.61 2.77 -11.62
C LYS A 850 -13.41 2.12 -12.99
N GLY A 851 -13.73 0.84 -13.17
CA GLY A 851 -13.47 0.10 -14.40
C GLY A 851 -11.98 -0.28 -14.59
N TYR A 852 -11.14 -0.09 -13.59
CA TYR A 852 -9.74 -0.54 -13.53
C TYR A 852 -9.29 -0.68 -12.07
N ASP A 853 -8.17 -1.36 -11.84
CA ASP A 853 -7.60 -1.50 -10.50
C ASP A 853 -6.42 -0.53 -10.30
N PRO A 854 -6.59 0.54 -9.50
CA PRO A 854 -5.57 1.55 -9.29
C PRO A 854 -4.37 1.06 -8.45
N ARG A 855 -4.45 -0.09 -7.80
CA ARG A 855 -3.30 -0.70 -7.09
C ARG A 855 -2.21 -1.14 -8.05
N PHE A 856 -2.55 -1.40 -9.31
CA PHE A 856 -1.67 -2.03 -10.29
C PHE A 856 -1.40 -1.17 -11.50
N SER A 857 -2.17 -0.11 -11.71
CA SER A 857 -2.10 0.75 -12.89
C SER A 857 -2.19 2.22 -12.52
N ASP A 858 -1.52 3.05 -13.32
CA ASP A 858 -1.36 4.49 -13.09
C ASP A 858 -2.37 5.30 -13.94
N PRO A 859 -3.25 6.10 -13.32
CA PRO A 859 -4.23 6.92 -14.04
C PRO A 859 -3.65 8.21 -14.64
N ILE A 860 -2.40 8.57 -14.32
CA ILE A 860 -1.77 9.81 -14.81
C ILE A 860 -1.64 9.78 -16.34
N GLY A 861 -1.23 8.63 -16.93
CA GLY A 861 -0.94 8.50 -18.34
C GLY A 861 0.44 9.06 -18.70
N ARG A 862 0.64 9.47 -19.98
CA ARG A 862 1.91 10.09 -20.41
C ARG A 862 2.10 11.45 -19.76
N ALA A 863 3.27 11.66 -19.13
CA ALA A 863 3.64 12.93 -18.53
C ALA A 863 5.06 13.34 -18.89
N VAL A 864 5.27 14.64 -19.09
CA VAL A 864 6.60 15.26 -19.18
C VAL A 864 7.03 15.59 -17.77
N TYR A 865 8.28 15.31 -17.42
CA TYR A 865 8.86 15.84 -16.20
C TYR A 865 10.16 16.60 -16.46
N LEU A 866 10.39 17.65 -15.66
CA LEU A 866 11.56 18.50 -15.69
C LEU A 866 12.11 18.63 -14.27
N ARG A 867 13.42 18.46 -14.13
CA ARG A 867 14.10 18.59 -12.84
C ARG A 867 15.36 19.42 -13.00
N ALA A 868 15.55 20.37 -12.11
CA ALA A 868 16.78 21.14 -11.99
C ALA A 868 17.32 21.02 -10.56
N SER A 869 18.56 20.62 -10.40
CA SER A 869 19.25 20.50 -9.11
C SER A 869 20.53 21.32 -9.14
N TYR A 870 20.69 22.26 -8.19
CA TYR A 870 21.85 23.11 -8.08
C TYR A 870 22.54 22.93 -6.73
N ALA A 871 23.84 22.59 -6.79
CA ALA A 871 24.72 22.41 -5.63
C ALA A 871 25.68 23.59 -5.52
N PHE A 872 25.71 24.23 -4.34
CA PHE A 872 26.56 25.39 -4.02
C PHE A 872 27.93 24.96 -3.52
#